data_5e69379c71040b4d475c3dd5311c7e02
#
_entry.id   5e69379c71040b4d475c3dd5311c7e02
#
_cell.length_a   1.000
_cell.length_b   1.000
_cell.length_c   1.000
_cell.angle_alpha   90.00
_cell.angle_beta   90.00
_cell.angle_gamma   90.00
#
_symmetry.space_group_name_H-M   'P 1'
#
loop_
_entity.id
_entity.type
_entity.pdbx_description
1 polymer ?
#
loop_
_entity_poly.entity_id
_entity_poly.type
_entity_poly.pdbx_seq_one_letter_code
_entity_poly.pdbx_strand_id
1 'polypeptide(L)'
;MKLEVGIDSFSLSSHNDELILRHSPENPMIYVGYGEEKVEMYRGNFDIEDYVVERYGLVDADIREISGGLRIEYANEISLVIEILDETVQINIVCMNPRINRFWLRIAADPEERCYGCGEQMSYFNLRGRNFPIWTSEPGVGRDKSSLMTLRYDLECRAGGDYYNTNYPQPTYVSTRKYYLHIDSTAYAEFDFRHEAFHELQVWEVPQKIRIEAAPTYVELAGKIADYFGHQPELPDWIYNGAILGVQGGTERAFHLIERSIRNGIVVAGIWCQDWVGKRETSFGRRLHWNWQWNQELYPGLPEKIKEYREKGIRFLGYITPHLIEGGPLYEEGKKKGYFATAEDGDTYLVDFGEFNCSVVDLTNDEAYEWYKNNIKRDLIDFGLDGWMADFGEYMPVDLKLKNHVSPMVEHNKWPVRWARCNYEAVQESGRLGEIVYFMRAGGAGTQKYCPLLWAGDQSVDFSMHDGLATVIVGALSAGMMGCGLHHSDIGGYTSIYDNLRTREVFLRWAEMAVFTPVMRTHEGNRPATNFQYYDDAETMEEFGRLTQIHADLAPYIKQAVRENAKAGIPVQRPLFMHYEADGKTYDIQTEYLLGRDMLVAPVYTSGEEVKRVYLPEDEWVHLWTGDVYGGGIVEIGVPMGFPAVFYRKESSYDPLFCEIGNRYQARFSF
;
A
#
# COMPACT_ATOMS: atom_id res chain seq x y z
N MET A 1 -21.82 4.27 21.93
CA MET A 1 -20.86 3.72 22.92
C MET A 1 -21.46 3.81 24.32
N LYS A 2 -21.20 2.82 25.20
CA LYS A 2 -21.69 2.75 26.57
C LYS A 2 -20.54 2.80 27.56
N LEU A 3 -20.58 3.73 28.50
CA LEU A 3 -19.56 3.94 29.54
C LEU A 3 -20.14 3.55 30.91
N GLU A 4 -19.39 2.72 31.63
CA GLU A 4 -19.68 2.39 33.02
C GLU A 4 -18.51 2.83 33.89
N VAL A 5 -18.76 3.53 35.00
CA VAL A 5 -17.76 4.15 35.84
C VAL A 5 -17.88 3.66 37.27
N GLY A 6 -16.78 3.15 37.85
CA GLY A 6 -16.59 2.82 39.23
C GLY A 6 -15.73 3.87 39.96
N ILE A 7 -15.33 3.59 41.21
CA ILE A 7 -14.54 4.53 42.02
C ILE A 7 -13.13 4.70 41.39
N ASP A 8 -12.46 3.59 41.03
CA ASP A 8 -11.09 3.50 40.47
C ASP A 8 -11.05 2.65 39.20
N SER A 9 -12.17 2.49 38.54
CA SER A 9 -12.35 1.61 37.40
C SER A 9 -13.36 2.19 36.41
N PHE A 10 -13.23 1.79 35.15
CA PHE A 10 -14.26 2.04 34.13
C PHE A 10 -14.22 0.97 33.03
N SER A 11 -15.32 0.86 32.31
CA SER A 11 -15.40 0.09 31.07
C SER A 11 -16.11 0.88 29.97
N LEU A 12 -15.67 0.67 28.74
CA LEU A 12 -16.27 1.22 27.53
C LEU A 12 -16.67 0.05 26.63
N SER A 13 -17.92 -0.01 26.25
CA SER A 13 -18.45 -1.03 25.34
C SER A 13 -19.09 -0.40 24.10
N SER A 14 -19.17 -1.19 23.02
CA SER A 14 -19.96 -0.86 21.83
C SER A 14 -21.46 -0.83 22.14
N HIS A 15 -22.29 -0.46 21.15
CA HIS A 15 -23.75 -0.56 21.30
C HIS A 15 -24.27 -1.99 21.47
N ASN A 16 -23.49 -2.98 21.02
CA ASN A 16 -23.82 -4.40 21.16
C ASN A 16 -23.32 -4.98 22.49
N ASP A 17 -22.98 -4.13 23.47
CA ASP A 17 -22.41 -4.49 24.79
C ASP A 17 -21.04 -5.22 24.68
N GLU A 18 -20.33 -5.11 23.57
CA GLU A 18 -18.98 -5.67 23.39
C GLU A 18 -17.94 -4.77 24.04
N LEU A 19 -17.18 -5.33 24.98
CA LEU A 19 -16.18 -4.61 25.75
C LEU A 19 -15.00 -4.18 24.87
N ILE A 20 -14.70 -2.89 24.77
CA ILE A 20 -13.57 -2.34 24.02
C ILE A 20 -12.41 -1.94 24.95
N LEU A 21 -12.71 -1.13 25.95
CA LEU A 21 -11.72 -0.68 26.95
C LEU A 21 -12.15 -1.06 28.34
N ARG A 22 -11.17 -1.43 29.16
CA ARG A 22 -11.40 -1.70 30.59
C ARG A 22 -10.17 -1.27 31.38
N HIS A 23 -10.43 -0.57 32.47
CA HIS A 23 -9.40 -0.23 33.46
C HIS A 23 -9.85 -0.62 34.87
N SER A 24 -8.95 -1.23 35.63
CA SER A 24 -9.04 -1.38 37.08
C SER A 24 -7.62 -1.44 37.67
N PRO A 25 -7.44 -1.25 38.99
CA PRO A 25 -6.12 -1.40 39.63
C PRO A 25 -5.46 -2.76 39.40
N GLU A 26 -6.25 -3.84 39.33
CA GLU A 26 -5.76 -5.20 39.08
C GLU A 26 -5.46 -5.46 37.58
N ASN A 27 -6.07 -4.67 36.70
CA ASN A 27 -5.90 -4.79 35.25
C ASN A 27 -5.82 -3.40 34.60
N PRO A 28 -4.66 -2.71 34.75
CA PRO A 28 -4.49 -1.38 34.20
C PRO A 28 -4.54 -1.42 32.67
N MET A 29 -5.30 -0.47 32.09
CA MET A 29 -5.42 -0.30 30.65
C MET A 29 -4.11 0.22 30.03
N ILE A 30 -3.37 1.03 30.79
CA ILE A 30 -2.15 1.71 30.32
C ILE A 30 -0.96 1.28 31.16
N TYR A 31 0.12 0.99 30.46
CA TYR A 31 1.47 0.87 31.02
C TYR A 31 2.35 1.94 30.41
N VAL A 32 3.29 2.43 31.18
CA VAL A 32 4.31 3.38 30.74
C VAL A 32 5.69 2.92 31.21
N GLY A 33 6.72 3.52 30.65
CA GLY A 33 8.07 3.17 31.04
C GLY A 33 9.13 3.92 30.27
N TYR A 34 10.35 3.45 30.46
CA TYR A 34 11.54 3.92 29.79
C TYR A 34 12.25 2.76 29.08
N GLY A 35 12.70 3.01 27.87
CA GLY A 35 13.48 2.09 27.07
C GLY A 35 14.56 2.80 26.28
N GLU A 36 15.53 2.04 25.83
CA GLU A 36 16.59 2.45 24.92
C GLU A 36 16.52 1.58 23.67
N GLU A 37 16.65 2.20 22.52
CA GLU A 37 16.62 1.50 21.25
C GLU A 37 18.01 1.36 20.64
N LYS A 38 18.21 0.27 19.92
CA LYS A 38 19.30 0.12 18.97
C LYS A 38 18.70 -0.09 17.59
N VAL A 39 19.10 0.77 16.65
CA VAL A 39 18.61 0.72 15.27
C VAL A 39 19.81 0.60 14.33
N GLU A 40 19.84 -0.45 13.54
CA GLU A 40 20.77 -0.61 12.42
C GLU A 40 19.99 -0.54 11.12
N MET A 41 20.44 0.29 10.20
CA MET A 41 19.82 0.44 8.86
C MET A 41 20.78 -0.04 7.77
N TYR A 42 20.25 -0.77 6.82
CA TYR A 42 20.95 -1.14 5.59
C TYR A 42 20.00 -1.04 4.39
N ARG A 43 20.17 0.02 3.57
CA ARG A 43 19.40 0.23 2.33
C ARG A 43 17.89 0.08 2.50
N GLY A 44 17.31 0.76 3.50
CA GLY A 44 15.89 0.72 3.79
C GLY A 44 15.41 -0.49 4.57
N ASN A 45 16.29 -1.45 4.87
CA ASN A 45 16.04 -2.52 5.83
C ASN A 45 16.52 -2.09 7.20
N PHE A 46 15.76 -2.40 8.24
CA PHE A 46 16.02 -2.00 9.61
C PHE A 46 16.09 -3.23 10.51
N ASP A 47 17.11 -3.25 11.37
CA ASP A 47 17.20 -4.16 12.50
C ASP A 47 17.02 -3.32 13.76
N ILE A 48 15.92 -3.56 14.48
CA ILE A 48 15.45 -2.71 15.57
C ILE A 48 15.32 -3.56 16.83
N GLU A 49 16.08 -3.19 17.87
CA GLU A 49 16.03 -3.82 19.18
C GLU A 49 15.52 -2.80 20.21
N ASP A 50 14.53 -3.20 21.03
CA ASP A 50 13.99 -2.39 22.14
C ASP A 50 14.46 -2.95 23.49
N TYR A 51 15.24 -2.19 24.22
CA TYR A 51 15.70 -2.51 25.57
C TYR A 51 14.82 -1.79 26.59
N VAL A 52 13.68 -2.40 26.96
CA VAL A 52 12.79 -1.86 28.00
C VAL A 52 13.48 -1.96 29.37
N VAL A 53 13.89 -0.82 29.88
CA VAL A 53 14.57 -0.70 31.19
C VAL A 53 13.57 -0.71 32.35
N GLU A 54 12.43 -0.05 32.16
CA GLU A 54 11.38 0.06 33.16
C GLU A 54 10.01 -0.01 32.48
N ARG A 55 9.09 -0.78 33.08
CA ARG A 55 7.68 -0.84 32.66
C ARG A 55 6.79 -1.03 33.88
N TYR A 56 5.77 -0.19 34.05
CA TYR A 56 4.80 -0.30 35.13
C TYR A 56 3.41 0.09 34.67
N GLY A 57 2.38 -0.54 35.28
CA GLY A 57 0.99 -0.23 35.06
C GLY A 57 0.55 1.01 35.81
N LEU A 58 -0.27 1.84 35.19
CA LEU A 58 -0.87 3.00 35.84
C LEU A 58 -2.13 2.54 36.60
N VAL A 59 -2.00 2.36 37.92
CA VAL A 59 -3.04 1.77 38.77
C VAL A 59 -3.80 2.81 39.62
N ASP A 60 -3.10 3.83 40.11
CA ASP A 60 -3.67 4.86 40.98
C ASP A 60 -4.31 5.98 40.14
N ALA A 61 -5.56 5.79 39.75
CA ALA A 61 -6.30 6.72 38.90
C ALA A 61 -7.31 7.57 39.71
N ASP A 62 -7.24 8.90 39.59
CA ASP A 62 -8.33 9.80 39.95
C ASP A 62 -9.28 9.94 38.75
N ILE A 63 -10.40 9.22 38.79
CA ILE A 63 -11.40 9.16 37.72
C ILE A 63 -12.56 10.09 38.03
N ARG A 64 -12.83 11.04 37.13
CA ARG A 64 -13.94 12.00 37.27
C ARG A 64 -14.79 12.01 36.01
N GLU A 65 -16.08 11.84 36.19
CA GLU A 65 -17.05 12.07 35.10
C GLU A 65 -17.06 13.54 34.69
N ILE A 66 -17.08 13.78 33.38
CA ILE A 66 -17.24 15.09 32.76
C ILE A 66 -18.43 15.04 31.78
N SER A 67 -18.85 16.18 31.28
CA SER A 67 -19.87 16.21 30.24
C SER A 67 -19.38 15.47 28.99
N GLY A 68 -20.00 14.35 28.66
CA GLY A 68 -19.69 13.55 27.49
C GLY A 68 -18.46 12.64 27.63
N GLY A 69 -18.01 12.30 28.85
CA GLY A 69 -16.87 11.39 29.00
C GLY A 69 -16.23 11.35 30.38
N LEU A 70 -14.92 11.10 30.42
CA LEU A 70 -14.12 10.97 31.64
C LEU A 70 -12.85 11.84 31.57
N ARG A 71 -12.47 12.35 32.75
CA ARG A 71 -11.10 12.82 33.02
C ARG A 71 -10.41 11.83 33.96
N ILE A 72 -9.21 11.42 33.63
CA ILE A 72 -8.43 10.48 34.43
C ILE A 72 -7.05 11.09 34.67
N GLU A 73 -6.66 11.21 35.93
CA GLU A 73 -5.36 11.74 36.34
C GLU A 73 -4.55 10.64 37.00
N TYR A 74 -3.39 10.34 36.44
CA TYR A 74 -2.35 9.51 37.08
C TYR A 74 -1.24 10.45 37.58
N ALA A 75 -1.18 10.64 38.88
CA ALA A 75 -0.39 11.68 39.52
C ALA A 75 1.07 11.74 39.04
N ASN A 76 1.48 12.88 38.46
CA ASN A 76 2.81 13.18 37.91
C ASN A 76 3.24 12.30 36.70
N GLU A 77 2.39 11.44 36.18
CA GLU A 77 2.69 10.58 35.03
C GLU A 77 1.99 11.08 33.77
N ILE A 78 0.71 10.78 33.64
CA ILE A 78 -0.09 11.22 32.50
C ILE A 78 -1.50 11.66 32.93
N SER A 79 -2.12 12.52 32.14
CA SER A 79 -3.51 12.90 32.26
C SER A 79 -4.25 12.53 30.97
N LEU A 80 -5.45 11.95 31.11
CA LEU A 80 -6.30 11.56 30.01
C LEU A 80 -7.62 12.31 30.04
N VAL A 81 -8.11 12.69 28.86
CA VAL A 81 -9.51 13.09 28.67
C VAL A 81 -10.13 12.17 27.62
N ILE A 82 -11.08 11.35 28.04
CA ILE A 82 -11.85 10.47 27.16
C ILE A 82 -13.16 11.19 26.83
N GLU A 83 -13.33 11.55 25.58
CA GLU A 83 -14.54 12.17 25.06
C GLU A 83 -15.32 11.16 24.22
N ILE A 84 -16.62 11.06 24.47
CA ILE A 84 -17.51 10.14 23.74
C ILE A 84 -18.54 10.99 23.00
N LEU A 85 -18.54 10.90 21.69
CA LEU A 85 -19.50 11.54 20.82
C LEU A 85 -20.09 10.50 19.87
N ASP A 86 -21.34 10.14 20.10
CA ASP A 86 -22.04 9.08 19.37
C ASP A 86 -21.23 7.76 19.34
N GLU A 87 -20.76 7.37 18.17
CA GLU A 87 -19.97 6.15 17.92
C GLU A 87 -18.46 6.41 17.97
N THR A 88 -18.02 7.61 18.31
CA THR A 88 -16.63 8.00 18.36
C THR A 88 -16.16 8.19 19.78
N VAL A 89 -15.00 7.63 20.10
CA VAL A 89 -14.26 7.86 21.33
C VAL A 89 -12.93 8.50 20.97
N GLN A 90 -12.65 9.64 21.59
CA GLN A 90 -11.36 10.30 21.47
C GLN A 90 -10.70 10.34 22.84
N ILE A 91 -9.47 9.84 22.94
CA ILE A 91 -8.65 9.89 24.14
C ILE A 91 -7.53 10.89 23.87
N ASN A 92 -7.58 12.02 24.56
CA ASN A 92 -6.52 13.04 24.52
C ASN A 92 -5.61 12.80 25.72
N ILE A 93 -4.28 12.75 25.49
CA ILE A 93 -3.30 12.38 26.49
C ILE A 93 -2.26 13.50 26.64
N VAL A 94 -1.95 13.83 27.89
CA VAL A 94 -0.88 14.77 28.22
C VAL A 94 0.13 14.04 29.10
N CYS A 95 1.35 13.94 28.66
CA CYS A 95 2.46 13.39 29.43
C CYS A 95 3.03 14.47 30.37
N MET A 96 3.09 14.18 31.67
CA MET A 96 3.65 15.07 32.69
C MET A 96 5.06 14.62 33.13
N ASN A 97 5.39 13.35 32.95
CA ASN A 97 6.70 12.79 33.26
C ASN A 97 7.58 12.69 31.99
N PRO A 98 8.55 13.60 31.78
CA PRO A 98 9.38 13.62 30.57
C PRO A 98 10.33 12.41 30.43
N ARG A 99 10.44 11.56 31.44
CA ARG A 99 11.23 10.32 31.37
C ARG A 99 10.53 9.19 30.65
N ILE A 100 9.18 9.28 30.48
CA ILE A 100 8.40 8.27 29.78
C ILE A 100 8.66 8.41 28.29
N ASN A 101 9.20 7.35 27.68
CA ASN A 101 9.39 7.23 26.24
C ASN A 101 8.86 5.91 25.67
N ARG A 102 8.14 5.13 26.49
CA ARG A 102 7.42 3.92 26.09
C ARG A 102 6.01 3.96 26.68
N PHE A 103 5.03 3.66 25.84
CA PHE A 103 3.62 3.64 26.19
C PHE A 103 2.99 2.35 25.66
N TRP A 104 2.19 1.67 26.46
CA TRP A 104 1.43 0.48 26.07
C TRP A 104 -0.03 0.68 26.41
N LEU A 105 -0.92 0.42 25.45
CA LEU A 105 -2.37 0.41 25.62
C LEU A 105 -2.87 -1.02 25.46
N ARG A 106 -3.73 -1.47 26.36
CA ARG A 106 -4.45 -2.74 26.26
C ARG A 106 -5.91 -2.49 25.86
N ILE A 107 -6.30 -3.14 24.77
CA ILE A 107 -7.67 -3.16 24.25
C ILE A 107 -8.22 -4.55 24.52
N ALA A 108 -9.44 -4.65 25.06
CA ALA A 108 -10.08 -5.94 25.29
C ALA A 108 -10.24 -6.69 23.95
N ALA A 109 -9.93 -7.98 23.96
CA ALA A 109 -10.04 -8.86 22.79
C ALA A 109 -11.01 -10.00 23.05
N ASP A 110 -11.56 -10.56 21.96
CA ASP A 110 -12.32 -11.79 21.96
C ASP A 110 -11.53 -12.88 21.22
N PRO A 111 -11.51 -14.15 21.66
CA PRO A 111 -10.82 -15.24 20.97
C PRO A 111 -11.24 -15.44 19.52
N GLU A 112 -12.51 -15.17 19.19
CA GLU A 112 -13.06 -15.29 17.84
C GLU A 112 -12.88 -14.02 16.99
N GLU A 113 -12.38 -12.94 17.57
CA GLU A 113 -12.13 -11.68 16.87
C GLU A 113 -11.06 -11.83 15.78
N ARG A 114 -11.28 -11.20 14.63
CA ARG A 114 -10.27 -10.97 13.61
C ARG A 114 -9.92 -9.49 13.58
N CYS A 115 -8.66 -9.21 13.26
CA CYS A 115 -8.15 -7.84 13.12
C CYS A 115 -7.53 -7.67 11.74
N TYR A 116 -7.74 -6.51 11.12
CA TYR A 116 -7.25 -6.18 9.78
C TYR A 116 -6.58 -4.82 9.78
N GLY A 117 -5.66 -4.57 8.84
CA GLY A 117 -5.02 -3.27 8.70
C GLY A 117 -3.56 -3.24 9.12
N CYS A 118 -3.17 -2.34 10.02
CA CYS A 118 -1.78 -1.97 10.29
C CYS A 118 -1.04 -1.45 9.05
N GLY A 119 -1.77 -0.83 8.11
CA GLY A 119 -1.27 -0.38 6.82
C GLY A 119 -1.50 -1.42 5.71
N GLU A 120 -0.59 -1.47 4.74
CA GLU A 120 -0.56 -2.46 3.68
C GLU A 120 0.22 -3.69 4.14
N GLN A 121 -0.45 -4.65 4.77
CA GLN A 121 0.13 -5.93 5.13
C GLN A 121 -0.01 -6.91 3.95
N MET A 122 1.05 -7.64 3.61
CA MET A 122 1.11 -8.43 2.38
C MET A 122 1.05 -9.94 2.60
N SER A 123 1.43 -10.42 3.79
CA SER A 123 1.48 -11.86 4.09
C SER A 123 0.18 -12.39 4.69
N TYR A 124 -0.43 -11.62 5.56
CA TYR A 124 -1.62 -12.00 6.31
C TYR A 124 -2.65 -10.88 6.33
N PHE A 125 -3.86 -11.18 5.90
CA PHE A 125 -4.97 -10.24 5.96
C PHE A 125 -5.55 -10.17 7.38
N ASN A 126 -5.80 -11.34 8.01
CA ASN A 126 -6.16 -11.43 9.42
C ASN A 126 -4.89 -11.39 10.28
N LEU A 127 -4.78 -10.38 11.14
CA LEU A 127 -3.59 -10.10 11.96
C LEU A 127 -3.56 -10.91 13.28
N ARG A 128 -4.66 -11.55 13.69
CA ARG A 128 -4.74 -12.29 14.96
C ARG A 128 -3.66 -13.36 15.06
N GLY A 129 -3.14 -13.53 16.27
CA GLY A 129 -2.08 -14.49 16.58
C GLY A 129 -0.66 -14.02 16.22
N ARG A 130 -0.49 -12.75 15.80
CA ARG A 130 0.81 -12.19 15.34
C ARG A 130 1.09 -10.82 15.94
N ASN A 131 2.33 -10.40 15.83
CA ASN A 131 2.83 -9.07 16.22
C ASN A 131 3.24 -8.31 14.97
N PHE A 132 2.88 -7.03 14.88
CA PHE A 132 3.16 -6.18 13.74
C PHE A 132 3.88 -4.91 14.17
N PRO A 133 5.19 -4.79 13.88
CA PRO A 133 5.89 -3.51 13.94
C PRO A 133 5.26 -2.49 12.98
N ILE A 134 5.05 -1.28 13.46
CA ILE A 134 4.56 -0.14 12.68
C ILE A 134 5.77 0.72 12.34
N TRP A 135 6.44 0.32 11.26
CA TRP A 135 7.66 0.95 10.80
C TRP A 135 7.79 0.82 9.28
N THR A 136 7.91 1.94 8.58
CA THR A 136 8.08 1.89 7.13
C THR A 136 9.48 1.40 6.78
N SER A 137 9.55 0.41 5.89
CA SER A 137 10.81 -0.21 5.50
C SER A 137 10.72 -0.79 4.09
N GLU A 138 11.86 -1.10 3.50
CA GLU A 138 11.89 -2.05 2.39
C GLU A 138 11.31 -3.39 2.89
N PRO A 139 10.34 -3.98 2.18
CA PRO A 139 9.74 -5.25 2.63
C PRO A 139 10.72 -6.41 2.67
N GLY A 140 11.84 -6.29 1.97
CA GLY A 140 12.86 -7.32 1.88
C GLY A 140 12.45 -8.49 0.97
N VAL A 141 13.35 -9.45 0.86
CA VAL A 141 13.22 -10.60 -0.06
C VAL A 141 12.66 -11.81 0.69
N GLY A 142 11.70 -12.49 0.05
CA GLY A 142 11.11 -13.75 0.52
C GLY A 142 10.10 -13.60 1.64
N ARG A 143 10.28 -12.66 2.55
CA ARG A 143 9.36 -12.31 3.67
C ARG A 143 8.89 -13.49 4.52
N ASP A 144 9.71 -14.52 4.56
CA ASP A 144 9.50 -15.72 5.37
C ASP A 144 10.85 -16.21 5.92
N LYS A 145 11.12 -15.91 7.18
CA LYS A 145 12.38 -16.26 7.87
C LYS A 145 12.63 -17.78 7.95
N SER A 146 11.66 -18.61 7.64
CA SER A 146 11.84 -20.06 7.51
C SER A 146 12.30 -20.51 6.12
N SER A 147 12.18 -19.63 5.09
CA SER A 147 12.55 -19.95 3.72
C SER A 147 14.04 -19.82 3.46
N LEU A 148 14.58 -20.74 2.62
CA LEU A 148 16.00 -20.68 2.24
C LEU A 148 16.34 -19.40 1.45
N MET A 149 15.39 -18.87 0.68
CA MET A 149 15.58 -17.63 -0.07
C MET A 149 15.83 -16.46 0.87
N THR A 150 14.95 -16.27 1.86
CA THR A 150 15.09 -15.20 2.86
C THR A 150 16.37 -15.33 3.67
N LEU A 151 16.66 -16.53 4.19
CA LEU A 151 17.86 -16.80 4.98
C LEU A 151 19.14 -16.52 4.19
N ARG A 152 19.19 -16.93 2.93
CA ARG A 152 20.33 -16.65 2.07
C ARG A 152 20.52 -15.16 1.83
N TYR A 153 19.41 -14.44 1.60
CA TYR A 153 19.47 -13.00 1.33
C TYR A 153 19.81 -12.18 2.58
N ASP A 154 19.39 -12.64 3.76
CA ASP A 154 19.86 -12.07 5.04
C ASP A 154 21.36 -12.21 5.19
N LEU A 155 21.92 -13.40 4.92
CA LEU A 155 23.34 -13.67 5.07
C LEU A 155 24.21 -12.91 4.04
N GLU A 156 23.76 -12.80 2.79
CA GLU A 156 24.55 -12.21 1.72
C GLU A 156 24.38 -10.69 1.62
N CYS A 157 23.15 -10.19 1.88
CA CYS A 157 22.78 -8.80 1.59
C CYS A 157 22.12 -8.06 2.76
N ARG A 158 21.89 -8.70 3.92
CA ARG A 158 21.17 -8.12 5.07
C ARG A 158 19.78 -7.57 4.72
N ALA A 159 19.09 -8.19 3.77
CA ALA A 159 17.85 -7.69 3.18
C ALA A 159 16.77 -8.77 2.98
N GLY A 160 16.82 -9.86 3.74
CA GLY A 160 15.70 -10.80 3.85
C GLY A 160 14.59 -10.19 4.69
N GLY A 161 13.36 -10.26 4.18
CA GLY A 161 12.18 -9.73 4.85
C GLY A 161 11.57 -10.68 5.89
N ASP A 162 10.57 -10.17 6.62
CA ASP A 162 9.66 -10.96 7.43
C ASP A 162 8.21 -10.60 7.07
N TYR A 163 7.25 -11.40 7.52
CA TYR A 163 5.82 -11.28 7.16
C TYR A 163 5.21 -9.90 7.44
N TYR A 164 5.79 -9.13 8.35
CA TYR A 164 5.31 -7.82 8.78
C TYR A 164 6.00 -6.64 8.08
N ASN A 165 7.10 -6.86 7.34
CA ASN A 165 7.78 -5.77 6.67
C ASN A 165 6.92 -5.18 5.56
N THR A 166 6.77 -3.86 5.57
CA THR A 166 5.93 -3.14 4.63
C THR A 166 6.44 -1.73 4.34
N ASN A 167 6.20 -1.26 3.13
CA ASN A 167 6.44 0.14 2.77
C ASN A 167 5.39 1.09 3.36
N TYR A 168 4.20 0.56 3.72
CA TYR A 168 3.09 1.37 4.19
C TYR A 168 2.52 0.83 5.51
N PRO A 169 3.19 1.06 6.64
CA PRO A 169 2.60 0.81 7.96
C PRO A 169 1.66 1.94 8.36
N GLN A 170 0.64 1.61 9.15
CA GLN A 170 -0.26 2.60 9.74
C GLN A 170 -0.69 2.13 11.13
N PRO A 171 -0.57 2.95 12.20
CA PRO A 171 -0.96 2.57 13.55
C PRO A 171 -2.49 2.57 13.72
N THR A 172 -3.14 1.76 12.87
CA THR A 172 -4.60 1.65 12.77
C THR A 172 -4.98 0.20 12.49
N TYR A 173 -5.96 -0.32 13.22
CA TYR A 173 -6.55 -1.61 12.87
C TYR A 173 -8.07 -1.56 12.89
N VAL A 174 -8.70 -2.47 12.16
CA VAL A 174 -10.14 -2.70 12.11
C VAL A 174 -10.45 -4.04 12.78
N SER A 175 -11.41 -4.04 13.69
CA SER A 175 -11.89 -5.23 14.37
C SER A 175 -13.17 -5.80 13.73
N THR A 176 -13.36 -7.14 13.80
CA THR A 176 -14.65 -7.76 13.47
C THR A 176 -15.80 -7.32 14.36
N ARG A 177 -15.53 -6.63 15.45
CA ARG A 177 -16.54 -5.93 16.28
C ARG A 177 -16.97 -4.60 15.70
N LYS A 178 -16.62 -4.32 14.43
CA LYS A 178 -17.02 -3.15 13.62
C LYS A 178 -16.61 -1.81 14.20
N TYR A 179 -15.39 -1.73 14.69
CA TYR A 179 -14.71 -0.47 15.01
C TYR A 179 -13.30 -0.45 14.39
N TYR A 180 -12.76 0.74 14.18
CA TYR A 180 -11.35 0.92 14.03
C TYR A 180 -10.75 1.64 15.24
N LEU A 181 -9.48 1.33 15.51
CA LEU A 181 -8.66 2.07 16.46
C LEU A 181 -7.46 2.67 15.73
N HIS A 182 -7.18 3.93 16.00
CA HIS A 182 -6.00 4.65 15.50
C HIS A 182 -5.25 5.33 16.63
N ILE A 183 -3.93 5.17 16.66
CA ILE A 183 -3.02 5.92 17.54
C ILE A 183 -2.35 7.02 16.71
N ASP A 184 -2.59 8.27 17.07
CA ASP A 184 -2.00 9.42 16.38
C ASP A 184 -0.54 9.61 16.82
N SER A 185 0.34 8.83 16.22
CA SER A 185 1.78 8.83 16.41
C SER A 185 2.49 8.40 15.14
N THR A 186 3.69 8.93 14.92
CA THR A 186 4.59 8.53 13.83
C THR A 186 5.89 7.91 14.37
N ALA A 187 6.02 7.77 15.69
CA ALA A 187 7.10 7.01 16.31
C ALA A 187 6.98 5.51 15.99
N TYR A 188 8.04 4.76 16.22
CA TYR A 188 7.98 3.30 16.15
C TYR A 188 6.88 2.77 17.07
N ALA A 189 6.13 1.78 16.59
CA ALA A 189 5.11 1.11 17.39
C ALA A 189 5.08 -0.39 17.09
N GLU A 190 4.47 -1.15 18.00
CA GLU A 190 4.19 -2.58 17.83
C GLU A 190 2.75 -2.87 18.23
N PHE A 191 2.00 -3.55 17.35
CA PHE A 191 0.64 -3.99 17.61
C PHE A 191 0.62 -5.51 17.77
N ASP A 192 0.48 -5.97 19.01
CA ASP A 192 0.50 -7.38 19.38
C ASP A 192 -0.92 -7.94 19.52
N PHE A 193 -1.30 -8.81 18.58
CA PHE A 193 -2.60 -9.48 18.52
C PHE A 193 -2.54 -10.95 18.97
N ARG A 194 -1.48 -11.38 19.66
CA ARG A 194 -1.25 -12.78 20.08
C ARG A 194 -2.03 -13.18 21.33
N HIS A 195 -2.38 -12.23 22.19
CA HIS A 195 -3.09 -12.51 23.44
C HIS A 195 -4.57 -12.78 23.22
N GLU A 196 -5.11 -13.75 23.93
CA GLU A 196 -6.54 -14.12 23.80
C GLU A 196 -7.48 -13.03 24.35
N ALA A 197 -7.11 -12.41 25.49
CA ALA A 197 -7.99 -11.51 26.24
C ALA A 197 -7.79 -10.01 25.94
N PHE A 198 -6.69 -9.64 25.29
CA PHE A 198 -6.39 -8.25 24.96
C PHE A 198 -5.44 -8.14 23.77
N HIS A 199 -5.49 -7.00 23.08
CA HIS A 199 -4.46 -6.55 22.17
C HIS A 199 -3.55 -5.59 22.92
N GLU A 200 -2.23 -5.70 22.76
CA GLU A 200 -1.28 -4.77 23.38
C GLU A 200 -0.63 -3.91 22.30
N LEU A 201 -0.82 -2.60 22.40
CA LEU A 201 -0.35 -1.63 21.44
C LEU A 201 0.76 -0.80 22.08
N GLN A 202 2.02 -1.04 21.69
CA GLN A 202 3.20 -0.31 22.16
C GLN A 202 3.49 0.86 21.22
N VAL A 203 3.92 2.00 21.76
CA VAL A 203 4.43 3.16 21.03
C VAL A 203 5.65 3.72 21.75
N TRP A 204 6.69 4.16 20.99
CA TRP A 204 7.92 4.73 21.54
C TRP A 204 7.81 6.24 21.78
N GLU A 205 6.68 6.64 22.23
CA GLU A 205 6.36 7.95 22.80
C GLU A 205 5.02 7.86 23.52
N VAL A 206 4.66 8.84 24.30
CA VAL A 206 3.27 8.97 24.79
C VAL A 206 2.44 9.66 23.69
N PRO A 207 1.52 8.96 23.03
CA PRO A 207 0.73 9.55 21.95
C PRO A 207 -0.17 10.65 22.51
N GLN A 208 -0.36 11.73 21.75
CA GLN A 208 -1.24 12.82 22.17
C GLN A 208 -2.72 12.48 22.01
N LYS A 209 -3.03 11.57 21.09
CA LYS A 209 -4.40 11.25 20.75
C LYS A 209 -4.56 9.79 20.33
N ILE A 210 -5.66 9.16 20.79
CA ILE A 210 -6.11 7.87 20.31
C ILE A 210 -7.58 8.01 19.91
N ARG A 211 -7.95 7.43 18.78
CA ARG A 211 -9.31 7.44 18.26
C ARG A 211 -9.84 6.02 18.13
N ILE A 212 -11.07 5.80 18.60
CA ILE A 212 -11.84 4.58 18.36
C ILE A 212 -13.17 5.03 17.75
N GLU A 213 -13.57 4.43 16.64
CA GLU A 213 -14.83 4.76 16.01
C GLU A 213 -15.49 3.51 15.45
N ALA A 214 -16.76 3.33 15.78
CA ALA A 214 -17.56 2.19 15.37
C ALA A 214 -18.60 2.57 14.29
N ALA A 215 -19.06 1.57 13.55
CA ALA A 215 -20.15 1.71 12.58
C ALA A 215 -21.04 0.46 12.57
N PRO A 216 -22.30 0.55 12.11
CA PRO A 216 -23.20 -0.60 11.99
C PRO A 216 -22.71 -1.63 10.96
N THR A 217 -22.05 -1.17 9.88
CA THR A 217 -21.57 -1.99 8.76
C THR A 217 -20.12 -1.68 8.42
N TYR A 218 -19.42 -2.62 7.75
CA TYR A 218 -18.05 -2.36 7.26
C TYR A 218 -18.00 -1.32 6.14
N VAL A 219 -19.06 -1.20 5.34
CA VAL A 219 -19.18 -0.16 4.31
C VAL A 219 -19.19 1.23 4.96
N GLU A 220 -20.00 1.41 6.02
CA GLU A 220 -20.02 2.68 6.77
C GLU A 220 -18.70 2.93 7.51
N LEU A 221 -18.08 1.86 8.05
CA LEU A 221 -16.79 1.96 8.75
C LEU A 221 -15.68 2.41 7.78
N ALA A 222 -15.65 1.87 6.56
CA ALA A 222 -14.71 2.30 5.51
C ALA A 222 -14.89 3.80 5.18
N GLY A 223 -16.14 4.27 5.09
CA GLY A 223 -16.45 5.69 4.93
C GLY A 223 -15.88 6.56 6.05
N LYS A 224 -16.08 6.16 7.30
CA LYS A 224 -15.55 6.88 8.47
C LYS A 224 -14.03 6.93 8.50
N ILE A 225 -13.36 5.85 8.08
CA ILE A 225 -11.90 5.81 7.92
C ILE A 225 -11.44 6.81 6.87
N ALA A 226 -12.09 6.83 5.70
CA ALA A 226 -11.75 7.78 4.64
C ALA A 226 -12.05 9.24 5.03
N ASP A 227 -13.15 9.49 5.73
CA ASP A 227 -13.48 10.83 6.25
C ASP A 227 -12.40 11.33 7.24
N TYR A 228 -11.80 10.44 8.03
CA TYR A 228 -10.77 10.80 9.00
C TYR A 228 -9.39 11.00 8.34
N PHE A 229 -8.94 10.08 7.49
CA PHE A 229 -7.60 10.13 6.89
C PHE A 229 -7.54 10.89 5.57
N GLY A 230 -8.65 11.08 4.90
CA GLY A 230 -8.79 11.67 3.58
C GLY A 230 -9.22 10.67 2.52
N HIS A 231 -9.88 11.17 1.49
CA HIS A 231 -10.34 10.40 0.35
C HIS A 231 -9.31 10.42 -0.78
N GLN A 232 -9.04 9.26 -1.37
CA GLN A 232 -8.30 9.21 -2.64
C GLN A 232 -9.15 9.83 -3.77
N PRO A 233 -8.55 10.62 -4.69
CA PRO A 233 -9.30 11.21 -5.81
C PRO A 233 -9.75 10.17 -6.83
N GLU A 234 -10.72 10.53 -7.67
CA GLU A 234 -11.03 9.75 -8.87
C GLU A 234 -9.80 9.70 -9.79
N LEU A 235 -9.57 8.56 -10.43
CA LEU A 235 -8.53 8.42 -11.46
C LEU A 235 -9.02 9.01 -12.79
N PRO A 236 -8.14 9.59 -13.62
CA PRO A 236 -8.51 10.16 -14.91
C PRO A 236 -8.98 9.10 -15.89
N ASP A 237 -9.88 9.51 -16.78
CA ASP A 237 -10.54 8.61 -17.72
C ASP A 237 -9.62 7.79 -18.63
N TRP A 238 -8.45 8.33 -18.95
CA TRP A 238 -7.50 7.65 -19.85
C TRP A 238 -6.95 6.33 -19.28
N ILE A 239 -6.87 6.20 -17.95
CA ILE A 239 -6.20 5.08 -17.28
C ILE A 239 -6.94 3.75 -17.44
N TYR A 240 -8.23 3.81 -17.69
CA TYR A 240 -9.10 2.63 -17.90
C TYR A 240 -9.10 2.14 -19.35
N ASN A 241 -8.47 2.86 -20.27
CA ASN A 241 -8.52 2.56 -21.70
C ASN A 241 -7.46 1.53 -22.12
N GLY A 242 -7.16 0.54 -21.28
CA GLY A 242 -6.20 -0.51 -21.53
C GLY A 242 -5.06 -0.55 -20.50
N ALA A 243 -3.93 -1.13 -20.87
CA ALA A 243 -2.78 -1.26 -19.98
C ALA A 243 -1.76 -0.12 -20.11
N ILE A 244 -1.09 0.21 -19.01
CA ILE A 244 0.15 1.00 -19.03
C ILE A 244 1.30 0.02 -19.29
N LEU A 245 2.01 0.19 -20.39
CA LEU A 245 3.13 -0.67 -20.73
C LEU A 245 4.46 -0.08 -20.22
N GLY A 246 5.08 -0.79 -19.27
CA GLY A 246 6.41 -0.50 -18.78
C GLY A 246 7.47 -0.99 -19.78
N VAL A 247 8.18 -0.07 -20.42
CA VAL A 247 9.21 -0.36 -21.43
C VAL A 247 10.42 0.53 -21.21
N GLN A 248 11.60 0.05 -21.53
CA GLN A 248 12.88 0.73 -21.29
C GLN A 248 13.78 0.65 -22.51
N GLY A 249 14.87 1.42 -22.50
CA GLY A 249 15.99 1.25 -23.44
C GLY A 249 16.07 2.27 -24.56
N GLY A 250 15.47 3.44 -24.36
CA GLY A 250 15.57 4.58 -25.27
C GLY A 250 14.43 4.65 -26.29
N THR A 251 14.37 5.78 -27.00
CA THR A 251 13.26 6.11 -27.92
C THR A 251 12.99 5.01 -28.95
N GLU A 252 14.01 4.54 -29.65
CA GLU A 252 13.82 3.59 -30.74
C GLU A 252 13.22 2.27 -30.24
N ARG A 253 13.81 1.66 -29.21
CA ARG A 253 13.34 0.39 -28.65
C ARG A 253 11.95 0.53 -28.04
N ALA A 254 11.74 1.52 -27.17
CA ALA A 254 10.50 1.68 -26.44
C ALA A 254 9.32 1.88 -27.40
N PHE A 255 9.41 2.85 -28.29
CA PHE A 255 8.29 3.15 -29.19
C PHE A 255 8.08 2.07 -30.30
N HIS A 256 9.16 1.37 -30.73
CA HIS A 256 9.00 0.20 -31.58
C HIS A 256 8.19 -0.92 -30.90
N LEU A 257 8.46 -1.19 -29.61
CA LEU A 257 7.70 -2.18 -28.83
C LEU A 257 6.24 -1.77 -28.67
N ILE A 258 5.98 -0.49 -28.40
CA ILE A 258 4.59 0.02 -28.29
C ILE A 258 3.84 -0.15 -29.61
N GLU A 259 4.43 0.23 -30.72
CA GLU A 259 3.82 0.05 -32.05
C GLU A 259 3.59 -1.43 -32.39
N ARG A 260 4.53 -2.30 -32.03
CA ARG A 260 4.36 -3.75 -32.17
C ARG A 260 3.21 -4.26 -31.30
N SER A 261 3.11 -3.79 -30.05
CA SER A 261 2.04 -4.15 -29.13
C SER A 261 0.66 -3.78 -29.68
N ILE A 262 0.51 -2.54 -30.13
CA ILE A 262 -0.75 -2.06 -30.73
C ILE A 262 -1.14 -2.88 -31.97
N ARG A 263 -0.19 -3.16 -32.86
CA ARG A 263 -0.42 -3.99 -34.06
C ARG A 263 -0.84 -5.42 -33.76
N ASN A 264 -0.46 -5.95 -32.59
CA ASN A 264 -0.87 -7.28 -32.10
C ASN A 264 -2.09 -7.25 -31.18
N GLY A 265 -2.84 -6.16 -31.16
CA GLY A 265 -4.13 -6.08 -30.47
C GLY A 265 -4.05 -5.74 -28.99
N ILE A 266 -2.88 -5.37 -28.45
CA ILE A 266 -2.79 -4.87 -27.07
C ILE A 266 -3.38 -3.47 -27.00
N VAL A 267 -4.32 -3.26 -26.10
CA VAL A 267 -4.95 -1.96 -25.84
C VAL A 267 -4.08 -1.18 -24.87
N VAL A 268 -3.53 -0.06 -25.34
CA VAL A 268 -2.52 0.72 -24.60
C VAL A 268 -3.12 2.02 -24.11
N ALA A 269 -3.20 2.19 -22.79
CA ALA A 269 -3.61 3.44 -22.14
C ALA A 269 -2.41 4.37 -21.89
N GLY A 270 -1.25 3.81 -21.57
CA GLY A 270 -0.05 4.58 -21.26
C GLY A 270 1.25 3.85 -21.60
N ILE A 271 2.31 4.64 -21.68
CA ILE A 271 3.70 4.20 -21.85
C ILE A 271 4.47 4.67 -20.63
N TRP A 272 5.05 3.75 -19.89
CA TRP A 272 5.88 4.08 -18.74
C TRP A 272 7.34 3.75 -19.01
N CYS A 273 8.17 4.79 -19.04
CA CYS A 273 9.62 4.66 -19.24
C CYS A 273 10.33 5.14 -17.95
N GLN A 274 10.65 4.22 -17.05
CA GLN A 274 11.35 4.59 -15.80
C GLN A 274 12.76 5.12 -16.08
N ASP A 275 13.43 4.68 -17.15
CA ASP A 275 14.78 5.08 -17.52
C ASP A 275 14.84 6.36 -18.41
N TRP A 276 13.76 7.16 -18.43
CA TRP A 276 13.71 8.43 -19.15
C TRP A 276 14.80 9.43 -18.75
N VAL A 277 15.35 9.25 -17.54
CA VAL A 277 16.43 10.04 -16.94
C VAL A 277 17.85 9.49 -17.27
N GLY A 278 17.93 8.39 -18.01
CA GLY A 278 19.17 7.64 -18.23
C GLY A 278 19.34 6.48 -17.25
N LYS A 279 20.32 5.62 -17.54
CA LYS A 279 20.61 4.42 -16.76
C LYS A 279 22.11 4.16 -16.67
N ARG A 280 22.46 3.31 -15.71
CA ARG A 280 23.78 2.71 -15.53
C ARG A 280 23.68 1.21 -15.34
N GLU A 281 24.73 0.49 -15.61
CA GLU A 281 24.84 -0.92 -15.25
C GLU A 281 25.49 -1.04 -13.87
N THR A 282 24.95 -1.88 -13.00
CA THR A 282 25.49 -2.23 -11.68
C THR A 282 25.47 -3.75 -11.50
N SER A 283 26.08 -4.24 -10.41
CA SER A 283 26.06 -5.68 -10.08
C SER A 283 24.64 -6.21 -9.83
N PHE A 284 23.71 -5.37 -9.38
CA PHE A 284 22.29 -5.71 -9.22
C PHE A 284 21.54 -5.74 -10.56
N GLY A 285 22.10 -5.17 -11.62
CA GLY A 285 21.48 -5.00 -12.92
C GLY A 285 21.41 -3.53 -13.34
N ARG A 286 20.42 -3.20 -14.17
CA ARG A 286 20.22 -1.82 -14.64
C ARG A 286 19.62 -0.95 -13.56
N ARG A 287 20.30 0.16 -13.22
CA ARG A 287 19.85 1.17 -12.28
C ARG A 287 19.64 2.50 -12.98
N LEU A 288 18.68 3.31 -12.50
CA LEU A 288 18.40 4.63 -13.09
C LEU A 288 19.46 5.66 -12.67
N HIS A 289 19.61 6.70 -13.49
CA HIS A 289 20.45 7.85 -13.17
C HIS A 289 19.62 8.88 -12.40
N TRP A 290 19.69 8.88 -11.07
CA TRP A 290 18.82 9.64 -10.19
C TRP A 290 19.09 11.15 -10.21
N ASN A 291 18.86 11.75 -11.39
CA ASN A 291 18.84 13.19 -11.65
C ASN A 291 17.62 13.47 -12.53
N TRP A 292 16.52 13.82 -11.98
CA TRP A 292 15.15 13.77 -12.53
C TRP A 292 14.94 14.75 -13.69
N GLN A 293 15.79 14.66 -14.68
CA GLN A 293 15.76 15.42 -15.91
C GLN A 293 15.90 14.50 -17.12
N TRP A 294 15.20 14.83 -18.20
CA TRP A 294 15.22 14.08 -19.45
C TRP A 294 16.64 13.83 -19.97
N ASN A 295 16.95 12.58 -20.24
CA ASN A 295 18.20 12.17 -20.88
C ASN A 295 18.04 12.18 -22.42
N GLN A 296 18.58 13.21 -23.06
CA GLN A 296 18.47 13.41 -24.51
C GLN A 296 19.25 12.38 -25.33
N GLU A 297 20.29 11.78 -24.76
CA GLU A 297 21.10 10.77 -25.44
C GLU A 297 20.37 9.45 -25.53
N LEU A 298 19.72 9.01 -24.44
CA LEU A 298 18.97 7.77 -24.40
C LEU A 298 17.59 7.91 -25.07
N TYR A 299 16.94 9.05 -24.87
CA TYR A 299 15.60 9.34 -25.40
C TYR A 299 15.59 10.56 -26.33
N PRO A 300 16.31 10.55 -27.48
CA PRO A 300 16.25 11.65 -28.44
C PRO A 300 14.83 11.84 -28.97
N GLY A 301 14.36 13.08 -29.08
CA GLY A 301 13.04 13.44 -29.60
C GLY A 301 11.87 13.00 -28.72
N LEU A 302 12.08 12.80 -27.41
CA LEU A 302 11.03 12.36 -26.49
C LEU A 302 9.84 13.35 -26.39
N PRO A 303 10.03 14.69 -26.36
CA PRO A 303 8.91 15.62 -26.33
C PRO A 303 7.96 15.47 -27.52
N GLU A 304 8.50 15.29 -28.72
CA GLU A 304 7.73 15.09 -29.94
C GLU A 304 6.95 13.77 -29.89
N LYS A 305 7.58 12.71 -29.36
CA LYS A 305 6.94 11.40 -29.14
C LYS A 305 5.80 11.48 -28.12
N ILE A 306 5.99 12.16 -27.00
CA ILE A 306 4.94 12.37 -25.99
C ILE A 306 3.73 13.04 -26.64
N LYS A 307 3.94 14.10 -27.44
CA LYS A 307 2.87 14.79 -28.14
C LYS A 307 2.16 13.88 -29.15
N GLU A 308 2.92 13.15 -29.97
CA GLU A 308 2.39 12.22 -30.98
C GLU A 308 1.47 11.18 -30.33
N TYR A 309 1.90 10.55 -29.24
CA TYR A 309 1.11 9.50 -28.57
C TYR A 309 -0.08 10.06 -27.78
N ARG A 310 0.06 11.25 -27.21
CA ARG A 310 -1.07 11.94 -26.56
C ARG A 310 -2.21 12.22 -27.55
N GLU A 311 -1.90 12.60 -28.78
CA GLU A 311 -2.90 12.78 -29.86
C GLU A 311 -3.63 11.46 -30.21
N LYS A 312 -2.97 10.32 -30.00
CA LYS A 312 -3.56 8.97 -30.14
C LYS A 312 -4.32 8.51 -28.87
N GLY A 313 -4.43 9.34 -27.84
CA GLY A 313 -5.08 9.00 -26.55
C GLY A 313 -4.18 8.25 -25.56
N ILE A 314 -2.91 8.02 -25.89
CA ILE A 314 -1.95 7.28 -25.07
C ILE A 314 -1.11 8.27 -24.24
N ARG A 315 -0.99 8.02 -22.95
CA ARG A 315 -0.27 8.90 -22.01
C ARG A 315 1.17 8.43 -21.77
N PHE A 316 2.05 9.35 -21.43
CA PHE A 316 3.45 9.03 -21.15
C PHE A 316 3.78 9.28 -19.68
N LEU A 317 4.40 8.29 -19.02
CA LEU A 317 4.73 8.30 -17.60
C LEU A 317 6.24 8.13 -17.40
N GLY A 318 6.75 8.81 -16.38
CA GLY A 318 8.15 8.75 -15.96
C GLY A 318 8.34 8.11 -14.59
N TYR A 319 9.41 8.52 -13.90
CA TYR A 319 9.84 8.01 -12.59
C TYR A 319 10.59 9.10 -11.84
N ILE A 320 10.42 9.18 -10.53
CA ILE A 320 11.11 10.10 -9.62
C ILE A 320 11.20 9.50 -8.21
N THR A 321 12.23 9.89 -7.43
CA THR A 321 12.34 9.59 -5.98
C THR A 321 12.75 10.85 -5.21
N PRO A 322 12.63 10.90 -3.88
CA PRO A 322 13.11 12.03 -3.07
C PRO A 322 14.62 11.98 -2.79
N HIS A 323 15.37 11.33 -3.66
CA HIS A 323 16.83 11.19 -3.58
C HIS A 323 17.48 11.72 -4.85
N LEU A 324 18.69 12.30 -4.71
CA LEU A 324 19.49 12.80 -5.83
C LEU A 324 20.87 12.20 -5.79
N ILE A 325 21.33 11.73 -6.96
CA ILE A 325 22.64 11.11 -7.09
C ILE A 325 23.76 12.12 -6.87
N GLU A 326 24.73 11.73 -6.06
CA GLU A 326 25.93 12.52 -5.82
C GLU A 326 26.64 12.91 -7.14
N GLY A 327 27.00 14.19 -7.27
CA GLY A 327 27.64 14.76 -8.47
C GLY A 327 26.70 15.05 -9.63
N GLY A 328 25.38 14.76 -9.51
CA GLY A 328 24.40 15.16 -10.53
C GLY A 328 24.06 16.65 -10.49
N PRO A 329 23.57 17.26 -11.60
CA PRO A 329 23.27 18.70 -11.64
C PRO A 329 22.30 19.17 -10.55
N LEU A 330 21.20 18.43 -10.30
CA LEU A 330 20.25 18.77 -9.24
C LEU A 330 20.86 18.58 -7.84
N TYR A 331 21.74 17.59 -7.67
CA TYR A 331 22.49 17.40 -6.43
C TYR A 331 23.39 18.59 -6.15
N GLU A 332 24.20 19.05 -7.14
CA GLU A 332 25.09 20.20 -6.96
C GLU A 332 24.31 21.49 -6.65
N GLU A 333 23.16 21.68 -7.26
CA GLU A 333 22.26 22.80 -6.96
C GLU A 333 21.76 22.74 -5.52
N GLY A 334 21.18 21.60 -5.10
CA GLY A 334 20.62 21.40 -3.78
C GLY A 334 21.69 21.47 -2.68
N LYS A 335 22.87 20.89 -2.89
CA LYS A 335 24.02 20.97 -1.97
C LYS A 335 24.46 22.41 -1.72
N LYS A 336 24.61 23.20 -2.79
CA LYS A 336 24.99 24.60 -2.69
C LYS A 336 23.98 25.44 -1.88
N LYS A 337 22.69 25.08 -1.92
CA LYS A 337 21.60 25.75 -1.21
C LYS A 337 21.36 25.22 0.20
N GLY A 338 21.99 24.09 0.59
CA GLY A 338 21.78 23.44 1.88
C GLY A 338 20.39 22.78 2.00
N TYR A 339 19.93 22.14 0.93
CA TYR A 339 18.59 21.55 0.83
C TYR A 339 18.51 20.06 1.19
N PHE A 340 19.62 19.49 1.61
CA PHE A 340 19.69 18.07 1.98
C PHE A 340 19.77 17.88 3.50
N ALA A 341 19.27 16.75 3.97
CA ALA A 341 19.55 16.27 5.32
C ALA A 341 21.07 16.14 5.54
N THR A 342 21.53 16.35 6.77
CA THR A 342 22.95 16.38 7.08
C THR A 342 23.34 15.25 8.05
N ALA A 343 24.60 14.85 8.00
CA ALA A 343 25.21 13.98 8.96
C ALA A 343 25.58 14.73 10.25
N GLU A 344 26.10 14.03 11.25
CA GLU A 344 26.48 14.61 12.54
C GLU A 344 27.53 15.72 12.43
N ASP A 345 28.47 15.59 11.49
CA ASP A 345 29.52 16.56 11.19
C ASP A 345 29.05 17.80 10.40
N GLY A 346 27.78 17.78 9.95
CA GLY A 346 27.17 18.87 9.19
C GLY A 346 27.31 18.73 7.67
N ASP A 347 27.99 17.72 7.17
CA ASP A 347 28.07 17.41 5.75
C ASP A 347 26.75 16.82 5.22
N THR A 348 26.53 16.87 3.91
CA THR A 348 25.36 16.23 3.27
C THR A 348 25.32 14.76 3.60
N TYR A 349 24.20 14.29 4.17
CA TYR A 349 24.01 12.87 4.42
C TYR A 349 23.86 12.11 3.11
N LEU A 350 24.64 11.02 2.94
CA LEU A 350 24.62 10.19 1.74
C LEU A 350 24.17 8.76 2.08
N VAL A 351 23.12 8.33 1.41
CA VAL A 351 22.63 6.93 1.46
C VAL A 351 23.37 6.12 0.41
N ASP A 352 23.93 4.98 0.84
CA ASP A 352 24.53 3.98 -0.07
C ASP A 352 23.44 3.13 -0.72
N PHE A 353 23.30 3.22 -2.04
CA PHE A 353 22.43 2.39 -2.87
C PHE A 353 23.15 1.24 -3.57
N GLY A 354 24.36 0.90 -3.14
CA GLY A 354 25.15 -0.23 -3.59
C GLY A 354 26.35 0.17 -4.44
N GLU A 355 26.28 0.85 -5.50
CA GLU A 355 27.42 1.28 -6.34
C GLU A 355 27.36 2.78 -6.61
N PHE A 356 26.52 3.48 -5.86
CA PHE A 356 26.35 4.92 -5.93
C PHE A 356 25.68 5.45 -4.66
N ASN A 357 25.97 6.70 -4.35
CA ASN A 357 25.41 7.40 -3.22
C ASN A 357 24.37 8.42 -3.68
N CYS A 358 23.37 8.66 -2.84
CA CYS A 358 22.39 9.72 -3.06
C CYS A 358 22.18 10.53 -1.78
N SER A 359 21.92 11.82 -1.96
CA SER A 359 21.41 12.68 -0.88
C SER A 359 19.95 12.41 -0.60
N VAL A 360 19.51 12.80 0.60
CA VAL A 360 18.12 12.85 1.01
C VAL A 360 17.68 14.33 0.94
N VAL A 361 16.70 14.63 0.09
CA VAL A 361 16.10 15.98 0.07
C VAL A 361 15.38 16.22 1.38
N ASP A 362 15.75 17.24 2.15
CA ASP A 362 15.12 17.51 3.43
C ASP A 362 13.73 18.15 3.25
N LEU A 363 12.71 17.29 3.22
CA LEU A 363 11.31 17.72 3.08
C LEU A 363 10.75 18.40 4.35
N THR A 364 11.55 18.57 5.41
CA THR A 364 11.21 19.37 6.59
C THR A 364 11.74 20.80 6.50
N ASN A 365 12.61 21.07 5.52
CA ASN A 365 13.09 22.39 5.17
C ASN A 365 12.13 23.00 4.13
N ASP A 366 11.39 24.05 4.49
CA ASP A 366 10.40 24.66 3.60
C ASP A 366 10.99 25.13 2.27
N GLU A 367 12.22 25.66 2.26
CA GLU A 367 12.90 26.09 1.02
C GLU A 367 13.27 24.87 0.13
N ALA A 368 13.72 23.78 0.73
CA ALA A 368 14.05 22.54 0.01
C ALA A 368 12.78 21.87 -0.53
N TYR A 369 11.71 21.88 0.25
CA TYR A 369 10.40 21.37 -0.14
C TYR A 369 9.86 22.11 -1.35
N GLU A 370 9.83 23.46 -1.31
CA GLU A 370 9.39 24.29 -2.43
C GLU A 370 10.28 24.14 -3.66
N TRP A 371 11.60 24.05 -3.46
CA TRP A 371 12.54 23.81 -4.56
C TRP A 371 12.27 22.46 -5.23
N TYR A 372 12.05 21.39 -4.45
CA TYR A 372 11.83 20.07 -5.01
C TYR A 372 10.47 19.95 -5.71
N LYS A 373 9.43 20.52 -5.12
CA LYS A 373 8.12 20.66 -5.74
C LYS A 373 8.20 21.42 -7.09
N ASN A 374 8.98 22.49 -7.16
CA ASN A 374 9.19 23.21 -8.40
C ASN A 374 10.01 22.42 -9.44
N ASN A 375 10.92 21.54 -9.01
CA ASN A 375 11.57 20.61 -9.94
C ASN A 375 10.57 19.61 -10.54
N ILE A 376 9.65 19.08 -9.74
CA ILE A 376 8.55 18.21 -10.25
C ILE A 376 7.72 18.99 -11.28
N LYS A 377 7.35 20.22 -11.00
CA LYS A 377 6.56 21.04 -11.93
C LYS A 377 7.31 21.28 -13.24
N ARG A 378 8.57 21.75 -13.17
CA ARG A 378 9.38 22.10 -14.34
C ARG A 378 9.79 20.87 -15.16
N ASP A 379 10.34 19.84 -14.49
CA ASP A 379 11.05 18.76 -15.18
C ASP A 379 10.13 17.58 -15.52
N LEU A 380 8.98 17.44 -14.86
CA LEU A 380 7.99 16.40 -15.15
C LEU A 380 6.71 16.98 -15.79
N ILE A 381 6.03 17.90 -15.12
CA ILE A 381 4.71 18.40 -15.56
C ILE A 381 4.83 19.29 -16.80
N ASP A 382 5.66 20.32 -16.75
CA ASP A 382 5.86 21.26 -17.87
C ASP A 382 6.59 20.59 -19.02
N PHE A 383 7.46 19.59 -18.74
CA PHE A 383 8.07 18.73 -19.74
C PHE A 383 7.03 17.92 -20.52
N GLY A 384 5.89 17.61 -19.91
CA GLY A 384 4.76 16.98 -20.56
C GLY A 384 4.46 15.55 -20.12
N LEU A 385 4.94 15.09 -18.97
CA LEU A 385 4.53 13.81 -18.42
C LEU A 385 3.06 13.86 -17.96
N ASP A 386 2.34 12.77 -18.18
CA ASP A 386 0.96 12.59 -17.73
C ASP A 386 0.87 11.78 -16.43
N GLY A 387 2.02 11.36 -15.90
CA GLY A 387 2.15 10.62 -14.66
C GLY A 387 3.57 10.16 -14.39
N TRP A 388 3.77 9.53 -13.24
CA TRP A 388 5.07 8.96 -12.87
C TRP A 388 4.95 8.00 -11.70
N MET A 389 5.91 7.09 -11.58
CA MET A 389 6.18 6.38 -10.33
C MET A 389 6.92 7.34 -9.39
N ALA A 390 6.31 7.65 -8.26
CA ALA A 390 6.93 8.41 -7.16
C ALA A 390 7.44 7.41 -6.13
N ASP A 391 8.59 6.84 -6.42
CA ASP A 391 9.16 5.71 -5.68
C ASP A 391 9.85 6.14 -4.39
N PHE A 392 10.11 5.18 -3.52
CA PHE A 392 10.73 5.37 -2.21
C PHE A 392 9.89 6.22 -1.23
N GLY A 393 10.49 6.60 -0.13
CA GLY A 393 9.90 7.26 1.02
C GLY A 393 10.25 6.52 2.31
N GLU A 394 10.43 5.21 2.25
CA GLU A 394 10.82 4.32 3.34
C GLU A 394 12.34 4.31 3.65
N TYR A 395 13.16 4.88 2.77
CA TYR A 395 14.62 4.90 2.89
C TYR A 395 15.19 6.08 3.67
N MET A 396 14.39 6.79 4.44
CA MET A 396 14.93 7.88 5.27
C MET A 396 15.72 7.32 6.45
N PRO A 397 17.05 7.55 6.54
CA PRO A 397 17.84 7.14 7.69
C PRO A 397 17.42 7.80 8.99
N VAL A 398 17.69 7.15 10.13
CA VAL A 398 17.34 7.65 11.47
C VAL A 398 18.51 8.26 12.25
N ASP A 399 19.70 8.24 11.66
CA ASP A 399 20.94 8.84 12.20
C ASP A 399 21.35 10.16 11.51
N LEU A 400 20.46 10.71 10.67
CA LEU A 400 20.64 12.00 10.02
C LEU A 400 20.06 13.16 10.85
N LYS A 401 20.36 14.39 10.44
CA LYS A 401 19.79 15.61 11.01
C LYS A 401 18.89 16.32 10.00
N LEU A 402 17.71 16.69 10.48
CA LEU A 402 16.70 17.43 9.73
C LEU A 402 16.60 18.88 10.16
N LYS A 403 16.18 19.75 9.27
CA LYS A 403 16.06 21.21 9.50
C LYS A 403 15.05 21.56 10.59
N ASN A 404 13.98 20.78 10.74
CA ASN A 404 12.96 21.01 11.77
C ASN A 404 13.40 20.58 13.18
N HIS A 405 14.58 19.97 13.33
CA HIS A 405 15.14 19.45 14.59
C HIS A 405 14.26 18.41 15.31
N VAL A 406 13.29 17.80 14.64
CA VAL A 406 12.53 16.66 15.14
C VAL A 406 13.39 15.39 15.03
N SER A 407 13.24 14.49 15.97
CA SER A 407 13.94 13.20 15.90
C SER A 407 13.63 12.46 14.61
N PRO A 408 14.64 11.99 13.87
CA PRO A 408 14.40 11.16 12.69
C PRO A 408 13.59 9.89 12.99
N MET A 409 13.65 9.36 14.20
CA MET A 409 12.81 8.22 14.65
C MET A 409 11.31 8.54 14.65
N VAL A 410 10.93 9.81 14.79
CA VAL A 410 9.54 10.28 14.70
C VAL A 410 9.19 10.69 13.26
N GLU A 411 10.12 11.31 12.54
CA GLU A 411 9.89 11.75 11.15
C GLU A 411 9.87 10.58 10.15
N HIS A 412 10.48 9.44 10.46
CA HIS A 412 10.65 8.33 9.53
C HIS A 412 9.32 7.80 8.99
N ASN A 413 8.37 7.41 9.84
CA ASN A 413 7.04 6.95 9.39
C ASN A 413 6.19 8.07 8.75
N LYS A 414 6.55 9.33 8.97
CA LYS A 414 5.88 10.48 8.36
C LYS A 414 6.47 10.85 7.00
N TRP A 415 7.66 10.36 6.69
CA TRP A 415 8.39 10.73 5.48
C TRP A 415 7.64 10.42 4.19
N PRO A 416 7.05 9.21 4.02
CA PRO A 416 6.23 8.90 2.85
C PRO A 416 5.06 9.87 2.65
N VAL A 417 4.44 10.33 3.75
CA VAL A 417 3.33 11.30 3.68
C VAL A 417 3.80 12.67 3.19
N ARG A 418 5.01 13.12 3.63
CA ARG A 418 5.62 14.35 3.12
C ARG A 418 5.94 14.26 1.63
N TRP A 419 6.44 13.10 1.21
CA TRP A 419 6.73 12.81 -0.19
C TRP A 419 5.45 12.79 -1.05
N ALA A 420 4.40 12.11 -0.59
CA ALA A 420 3.09 12.12 -1.24
C ALA A 420 2.52 13.54 -1.39
N ARG A 421 2.58 14.32 -0.31
CA ARG A 421 2.12 15.72 -0.29
C ARG A 421 2.88 16.58 -1.29
N CYS A 422 4.21 16.42 -1.40
CA CYS A 422 5.04 17.20 -2.33
C CYS A 422 4.62 16.94 -3.79
N ASN A 423 4.38 15.67 -4.17
CA ASN A 423 3.86 15.31 -5.48
C ASN A 423 2.45 15.86 -5.72
N TYR A 424 1.57 15.72 -4.72
CA TYR A 424 0.19 16.20 -4.80
C TYR A 424 0.13 17.71 -5.04
N GLU A 425 0.85 18.50 -4.24
CA GLU A 425 0.88 19.95 -4.35
C GLU A 425 1.49 20.42 -5.68
N ALA A 426 2.51 19.72 -6.21
CA ALA A 426 3.05 20.01 -7.52
C ALA A 426 1.99 19.88 -8.63
N VAL A 427 1.20 18.81 -8.60
CA VAL A 427 0.10 18.57 -9.55
C VAL A 427 -1.03 19.57 -9.35
N GLN A 428 -1.42 19.84 -8.10
CA GLN A 428 -2.48 20.79 -7.74
C GLN A 428 -2.17 22.21 -8.19
N GLU A 429 -0.96 22.71 -7.87
CA GLU A 429 -0.53 24.06 -8.23
C GLU A 429 -0.36 24.25 -9.75
N SER A 430 -0.10 23.15 -10.48
CA SER A 430 -0.08 23.15 -11.94
C SER A 430 -1.48 23.06 -12.57
N GLY A 431 -2.54 22.99 -11.76
CA GLY A 431 -3.92 22.89 -12.24
C GLY A 431 -4.25 21.57 -12.94
N ARG A 432 -3.48 20.49 -12.68
CA ARG A 432 -3.56 19.21 -13.40
C ARG A 432 -4.13 18.05 -12.56
N LEU A 433 -4.79 18.36 -11.41
CA LEU A 433 -5.54 17.34 -10.67
C LEU A 433 -6.64 16.71 -11.54
N GLY A 434 -6.78 15.39 -11.49
CA GLY A 434 -7.72 14.65 -12.33
C GLY A 434 -7.23 14.38 -13.75
N GLU A 435 -6.01 14.81 -14.14
CA GLU A 435 -5.39 14.52 -15.43
C GLU A 435 -4.11 13.70 -15.27
N ILE A 436 -3.27 14.04 -14.28
CA ILE A 436 -1.99 13.38 -13.96
C ILE A 436 -2.23 12.32 -12.89
N VAL A 437 -1.59 11.15 -13.07
CA VAL A 437 -1.55 10.08 -12.05
C VAL A 437 -0.11 9.77 -11.69
N TYR A 438 0.25 9.97 -10.44
CA TYR A 438 1.45 9.37 -9.89
C TYR A 438 1.06 8.23 -8.94
N PHE A 439 1.95 7.27 -8.76
CA PHE A 439 1.71 6.12 -7.91
C PHE A 439 2.90 5.86 -7.00
N MET A 440 2.60 5.42 -5.79
CA MET A 440 3.56 5.25 -4.70
C MET A 440 3.43 3.86 -4.08
N ARG A 441 4.53 3.36 -3.48
CA ARG A 441 4.51 2.17 -2.62
C ARG A 441 4.52 2.56 -1.14
N ALA A 442 5.31 3.56 -0.78
CA ALA A 442 5.46 3.98 0.59
C ALA A 442 4.29 4.88 1.05
N GLY A 443 3.87 4.68 2.29
CA GLY A 443 2.76 5.42 2.88
C GLY A 443 2.76 5.40 4.40
N GLY A 444 1.73 5.99 4.97
CA GLY A 444 1.42 6.07 6.40
C GLY A 444 0.09 6.77 6.61
N ALA A 445 -0.30 7.01 7.84
CA ALA A 445 -1.55 7.71 8.18
C ALA A 445 -1.62 9.09 7.51
N GLY A 446 -2.62 9.32 6.68
CA GLY A 446 -2.84 10.57 5.94
C GLY A 446 -2.29 10.56 4.50
N THR A 447 -1.61 9.51 4.06
CA THR A 447 -1.21 9.33 2.64
C THR A 447 -2.42 9.29 1.71
N GLN A 448 -3.56 8.77 2.17
CA GLN A 448 -4.83 8.66 1.45
C GLN A 448 -5.23 9.98 0.78
N LYS A 449 -5.01 11.08 1.47
CA LYS A 449 -5.34 12.43 0.97
C LYS A 449 -4.50 12.85 -0.23
N TYR A 450 -3.29 12.35 -0.34
CA TYR A 450 -2.29 12.86 -1.27
C TYR A 450 -1.89 11.86 -2.36
N CYS A 451 -1.99 10.55 -2.13
CA CYS A 451 -1.60 9.52 -3.08
C CYS A 451 -2.80 9.02 -3.86
N PRO A 452 -2.91 9.30 -5.18
CA PRO A 452 -4.06 8.87 -5.97
C PRO A 452 -4.07 7.36 -6.27
N LEU A 453 -2.92 6.69 -6.22
CA LEU A 453 -2.82 5.28 -6.59
C LEU A 453 -1.62 4.64 -5.87
N LEU A 454 -1.84 3.51 -5.20
CA LEU A 454 -0.78 2.67 -4.66
C LEU A 454 -0.36 1.57 -5.64
N TRP A 455 0.90 1.15 -5.57
CA TRP A 455 1.32 -0.14 -6.12
C TRP A 455 2.00 -0.97 -5.03
N ALA A 456 1.88 -2.29 -5.15
CA ALA A 456 2.31 -3.25 -4.14
C ALA A 456 3.83 -3.30 -3.88
N GLY A 457 4.65 -2.51 -4.57
CA GLY A 457 6.11 -2.52 -4.46
C GLY A 457 6.76 -3.63 -5.31
N ASP A 458 7.90 -4.10 -4.86
CA ASP A 458 8.83 -4.95 -5.62
C ASP A 458 8.65 -6.44 -5.29
N GLN A 459 7.53 -7.07 -5.70
CA GLN A 459 7.31 -8.49 -5.46
C GLN A 459 8.30 -9.37 -6.23
N SER A 460 8.55 -10.57 -5.67
CA SER A 460 9.23 -11.66 -6.35
C SER A 460 8.45 -12.13 -7.59
N VAL A 461 9.17 -12.58 -8.61
CA VAL A 461 8.62 -12.98 -9.91
C VAL A 461 8.09 -14.43 -9.90
N ASP A 462 7.35 -14.80 -8.84
CA ASP A 462 6.90 -16.18 -8.59
C ASP A 462 5.53 -16.25 -7.90
N PHE A 463 5.16 -17.44 -7.44
CA PHE A 463 3.92 -17.73 -6.71
C PHE A 463 4.11 -17.86 -5.19
N SER A 464 5.22 -17.38 -4.63
CA SER A 464 5.43 -17.47 -3.18
C SER A 464 4.36 -16.70 -2.41
N MET A 465 3.91 -17.29 -1.28
CA MET A 465 2.80 -16.75 -0.49
C MET A 465 3.12 -15.45 0.24
N HIS A 466 4.40 -15.19 0.50
CA HIS A 466 4.83 -14.04 1.29
C HIS A 466 5.53 -12.96 0.47
N ASP A 467 5.89 -13.25 -0.81
CA ASP A 467 6.59 -12.30 -1.65
C ASP A 467 6.16 -12.31 -3.14
N GLY A 468 5.35 -13.29 -3.57
CA GLY A 468 4.87 -13.44 -4.93
C GLY A 468 3.47 -12.87 -5.17
N LEU A 469 2.78 -13.39 -6.21
CA LEU A 469 1.48 -12.91 -6.68
C LEU A 469 0.41 -12.84 -5.59
N ALA A 470 0.37 -13.79 -4.64
CA ALA A 470 -0.64 -13.80 -3.58
C ALA A 470 -0.58 -12.55 -2.69
N THR A 471 0.62 -11.98 -2.50
CA THR A 471 0.81 -10.79 -1.65
C THR A 471 0.10 -9.55 -2.18
N VAL A 472 -0.07 -9.44 -3.48
CA VAL A 472 -0.77 -8.30 -4.11
C VAL A 472 -2.26 -8.30 -3.76
N ILE A 473 -2.86 -9.49 -3.66
CA ILE A 473 -4.27 -9.61 -3.27
C ILE A 473 -4.43 -9.18 -1.82
N VAL A 474 -3.60 -9.73 -0.93
CA VAL A 474 -3.61 -9.40 0.50
C VAL A 474 -3.32 -7.92 0.74
N GLY A 475 -2.31 -7.37 0.05
CA GLY A 475 -1.93 -5.96 0.13
C GLY A 475 -3.07 -5.02 -0.27
N ALA A 476 -3.75 -5.31 -1.39
CA ALA A 476 -4.89 -4.51 -1.84
C ALA A 476 -6.06 -4.53 -0.85
N LEU A 477 -6.36 -5.69 -0.26
CA LEU A 477 -7.40 -5.82 0.76
C LEU A 477 -7.02 -5.07 2.04
N SER A 478 -5.78 -5.22 2.50
CA SER A 478 -5.26 -4.56 3.70
C SER A 478 -5.23 -3.03 3.55
N ALA A 479 -4.66 -2.52 2.47
CA ALA A 479 -4.63 -1.10 2.15
C ALA A 479 -6.04 -0.52 1.99
N GLY A 480 -6.96 -1.28 1.37
CA GLY A 480 -8.37 -0.91 1.23
C GLY A 480 -9.08 -0.71 2.56
N MET A 481 -8.81 -1.56 3.56
CA MET A 481 -9.32 -1.41 4.93
C MET A 481 -8.76 -0.17 5.65
N MET A 482 -7.65 0.38 5.16
CA MET A 482 -7.04 1.61 5.69
C MET A 482 -7.42 2.88 4.91
N GLY A 483 -8.36 2.81 3.97
CA GLY A 483 -8.81 3.94 3.15
C GLY A 483 -7.99 4.17 1.88
N CYS A 484 -7.06 3.28 1.53
CA CYS A 484 -6.33 3.27 0.26
C CYS A 484 -6.91 2.22 -0.68
N GLY A 485 -8.09 2.47 -1.22
CA GLY A 485 -8.83 1.53 -2.05
C GLY A 485 -8.43 1.49 -3.52
N LEU A 486 -7.48 2.34 -3.97
CA LEU A 486 -6.94 2.35 -5.33
C LEU A 486 -5.55 1.75 -5.33
N HIS A 487 -5.46 0.50 -5.78
CA HIS A 487 -4.26 -0.32 -5.70
C HIS A 487 -4.00 -1.07 -7.01
N HIS A 488 -2.73 -1.28 -7.35
CA HIS A 488 -2.30 -2.10 -8.49
C HIS A 488 -0.93 -2.73 -8.23
N SER A 489 -0.37 -3.45 -9.20
CA SER A 489 0.94 -4.09 -9.08
C SER A 489 1.69 -4.16 -10.39
N ASP A 490 2.97 -4.52 -10.33
CA ASP A 490 3.79 -4.90 -11.46
C ASP A 490 3.32 -6.25 -12.01
N ILE A 491 2.76 -6.29 -13.22
CA ILE A 491 2.33 -7.56 -13.82
C ILE A 491 3.54 -8.48 -14.02
N GLY A 492 3.52 -9.62 -13.33
CA GLY A 492 4.58 -10.60 -13.32
C GLY A 492 5.67 -10.37 -12.27
N GLY A 493 5.49 -9.42 -11.35
CA GLY A 493 6.46 -9.05 -10.32
C GLY A 493 7.65 -8.25 -10.86
N TYR A 494 8.53 -7.83 -9.96
CA TYR A 494 9.72 -7.03 -10.27
C TYR A 494 11.03 -7.76 -9.96
N THR A 495 11.13 -8.37 -8.78
CA THR A 495 12.38 -8.85 -8.20
C THR A 495 12.74 -10.24 -8.68
N SER A 496 13.74 -10.32 -9.56
CA SER A 496 14.40 -11.57 -9.97
C SER A 496 15.76 -11.67 -9.31
N ILE A 497 15.96 -12.73 -8.53
CA ILE A 497 17.18 -12.94 -7.75
C ILE A 497 17.64 -14.40 -7.92
N TYR A 498 18.93 -14.63 -8.01
CA TYR A 498 19.52 -15.94 -8.25
C TYR A 498 18.92 -16.62 -9.48
N ASP A 499 18.35 -17.82 -9.31
CA ASP A 499 17.70 -18.61 -10.35
C ASP A 499 16.19 -18.35 -10.45
N ASN A 500 15.63 -17.47 -9.59
CA ASN A 500 14.23 -17.08 -9.65
C ASN A 500 14.03 -16.07 -10.78
N LEU A 501 13.55 -16.58 -11.91
CA LEU A 501 13.27 -15.80 -13.11
C LEU A 501 11.78 -15.88 -13.43
N ARG A 502 11.22 -14.78 -13.89
CA ARG A 502 9.83 -14.72 -14.31
C ARG A 502 9.55 -15.69 -15.45
N THR A 503 8.56 -16.56 -15.28
CA THR A 503 8.09 -17.48 -16.31
C THR A 503 6.91 -16.89 -17.08
N ARG A 504 6.54 -17.49 -18.22
CA ARG A 504 5.32 -17.16 -18.98
C ARG A 504 4.06 -17.32 -18.12
N GLU A 505 4.00 -18.40 -17.34
CA GLU A 505 2.87 -18.69 -16.47
C GLU A 505 2.68 -17.59 -15.41
N VAL A 506 3.74 -17.20 -14.70
CA VAL A 506 3.68 -16.12 -13.71
C VAL A 506 3.17 -14.83 -14.35
N PHE A 507 3.71 -14.46 -15.53
CA PHE A 507 3.28 -13.25 -16.22
C PHE A 507 1.78 -13.29 -16.56
N LEU A 508 1.29 -14.39 -17.16
CA LEU A 508 -0.10 -14.50 -17.59
C LEU A 508 -1.08 -14.59 -16.41
N ARG A 509 -0.78 -15.38 -15.36
CA ARG A 509 -1.61 -15.47 -14.16
C ARG A 509 -1.70 -14.13 -13.43
N TRP A 510 -0.60 -13.38 -13.41
CA TRP A 510 -0.62 -12.01 -12.88
C TRP A 510 -1.43 -11.05 -13.74
N ALA A 511 -1.31 -11.14 -15.05
CA ALA A 511 -2.11 -10.35 -15.98
C ALA A 511 -3.61 -10.64 -15.86
N GLU A 512 -3.99 -11.91 -15.68
CA GLU A 512 -5.37 -12.33 -15.39
C GLU A 512 -5.94 -11.62 -14.15
N MET A 513 -5.18 -11.57 -13.06
CA MET A 513 -5.59 -10.84 -11.85
C MET A 513 -5.68 -9.34 -12.13
N ALA A 514 -4.69 -8.77 -12.81
CA ALA A 514 -4.59 -7.34 -13.07
C ALA A 514 -5.75 -6.78 -13.90
N VAL A 515 -6.40 -7.60 -14.75
CA VAL A 515 -7.64 -7.24 -15.46
C VAL A 515 -8.72 -6.72 -14.49
N PHE A 516 -8.80 -7.33 -13.31
CA PHE A 516 -9.84 -7.09 -12.30
C PHE A 516 -9.31 -6.23 -11.13
N THR A 517 -8.45 -5.27 -11.45
CA THR A 517 -7.93 -4.24 -10.55
C THR A 517 -8.17 -2.85 -11.14
N PRO A 518 -8.00 -1.76 -10.40
CA PRO A 518 -8.19 -0.41 -10.95
C PRO A 518 -7.31 -0.09 -12.17
N VAL A 519 -6.10 -0.63 -12.22
CA VAL A 519 -5.08 -0.31 -13.24
C VAL A 519 -4.27 -1.54 -13.62
N MET A 520 -4.10 -1.78 -14.92
CA MET A 520 -3.14 -2.74 -15.46
C MET A 520 -1.83 -2.05 -15.80
N ARG A 521 -0.69 -2.51 -15.25
CA ARG A 521 0.64 -1.98 -15.59
C ARG A 521 1.69 -3.09 -15.65
N THR A 522 2.41 -3.17 -16.76
CA THR A 522 3.54 -4.09 -16.89
C THR A 522 4.83 -3.49 -16.35
N HIS A 523 5.76 -4.36 -15.95
CA HIS A 523 7.14 -4.03 -15.64
C HIS A 523 8.09 -5.04 -16.28
N GLU A 524 9.20 -4.58 -16.86
CA GLU A 524 10.21 -5.50 -17.41
C GLU A 524 11.03 -6.22 -16.32
N GLY A 525 10.90 -5.77 -15.05
CA GLY A 525 11.63 -6.29 -13.90
C GLY A 525 13.07 -5.74 -13.80
N ASN A 526 13.77 -6.12 -12.72
CA ASN A 526 15.15 -5.71 -12.49
C ASN A 526 16.15 -6.39 -13.46
N ARG A 527 15.75 -7.52 -14.07
CA ARG A 527 16.54 -8.27 -15.05
C ARG A 527 15.78 -8.46 -16.38
N PRO A 528 15.57 -7.38 -17.16
CA PRO A 528 14.72 -7.41 -18.35
C PRO A 528 15.15 -8.43 -19.43
N ALA A 529 16.45 -8.73 -19.52
CA ALA A 529 16.99 -9.63 -20.53
C ALA A 529 16.78 -11.12 -20.21
N THR A 530 16.44 -11.46 -18.98
CA THR A 530 16.28 -12.85 -18.52
C THR A 530 14.88 -13.18 -18.04
N ASN A 531 14.12 -12.18 -17.58
CA ASN A 531 12.71 -12.33 -17.24
C ASN A 531 11.89 -12.51 -18.51
N PHE A 532 10.93 -13.44 -18.49
CA PHE A 532 9.95 -13.55 -19.56
C PHE A 532 9.15 -12.25 -19.72
N GLN A 533 9.01 -11.80 -20.94
CA GLN A 533 8.27 -10.58 -21.30
C GLN A 533 7.06 -10.89 -22.16
N TYR A 534 5.99 -10.08 -22.08
CA TYR A 534 4.79 -10.29 -22.89
C TYR A 534 5.05 -10.28 -24.41
N TYR A 535 6.15 -9.69 -24.83
CA TYR A 535 6.55 -9.56 -26.23
C TYR A 535 7.52 -10.64 -26.71
N ASP A 536 7.87 -11.65 -25.90
CA ASP A 536 8.84 -12.68 -26.26
C ASP A 536 8.27 -13.70 -27.25
N ASP A 537 6.96 -13.94 -27.21
CA ASP A 537 6.30 -14.77 -28.21
C ASP A 537 4.91 -14.20 -28.64
N ALA A 538 4.44 -14.66 -29.81
CA ALA A 538 3.22 -14.16 -30.41
C ALA A 538 1.94 -14.62 -29.67
N GLU A 539 1.95 -15.82 -29.10
CA GLU A 539 0.82 -16.38 -28.36
C GLU A 539 0.56 -15.57 -27.08
N THR A 540 1.64 -15.25 -26.33
CA THR A 540 1.54 -14.42 -25.14
C THR A 540 1.07 -12.99 -25.49
N MET A 541 1.54 -12.42 -26.60
CA MET A 541 1.05 -11.12 -27.05
C MET A 541 -0.43 -11.15 -27.36
N GLU A 542 -0.94 -12.20 -28.01
CA GLU A 542 -2.38 -12.36 -28.32
C GLU A 542 -3.19 -12.49 -27.04
N GLU A 543 -2.77 -13.36 -26.09
CA GLU A 543 -3.47 -13.56 -24.82
C GLU A 543 -3.45 -12.29 -23.95
N PHE A 544 -2.32 -11.62 -23.87
CA PHE A 544 -2.21 -10.36 -23.13
C PHE A 544 -3.05 -9.25 -23.80
N GLY A 545 -3.09 -9.20 -25.15
CA GLY A 545 -3.96 -8.30 -25.91
C GLY A 545 -5.43 -8.49 -25.55
N ARG A 546 -5.88 -9.75 -25.48
CA ARG A 546 -7.24 -10.09 -25.04
C ARG A 546 -7.52 -9.61 -23.60
N LEU A 547 -6.59 -9.84 -22.67
CA LEU A 547 -6.73 -9.39 -21.27
C LEU A 547 -6.82 -7.86 -21.18
N THR A 548 -6.00 -7.13 -21.93
CA THR A 548 -6.07 -5.66 -21.96
C THR A 548 -7.40 -5.14 -22.54
N GLN A 549 -7.97 -5.87 -23.52
CA GLN A 549 -9.29 -5.54 -24.08
C GLN A 549 -10.40 -5.76 -23.05
N ILE A 550 -10.35 -6.88 -22.28
CA ILE A 550 -11.34 -7.17 -21.23
C ILE A 550 -11.29 -6.06 -20.15
N HIS A 551 -10.10 -5.62 -19.76
CA HIS A 551 -9.96 -4.51 -18.81
C HIS A 551 -10.59 -3.22 -19.35
N ALA A 552 -10.32 -2.87 -20.60
CA ALA A 552 -10.91 -1.70 -21.25
C ALA A 552 -12.45 -1.81 -21.36
N ASP A 553 -12.98 -3.00 -21.66
CA ASP A 553 -14.42 -3.25 -21.73
C ASP A 553 -15.09 -3.13 -20.34
N LEU A 554 -14.37 -3.49 -19.25
CA LEU A 554 -14.83 -3.34 -17.86
C LEU A 554 -14.76 -1.90 -17.35
N ALA A 555 -14.19 -0.96 -18.11
CA ALA A 555 -14.02 0.44 -17.69
C ALA A 555 -15.28 1.09 -17.07
N PRO A 556 -16.52 0.91 -17.62
CA PRO A 556 -17.70 1.50 -17.00
C PRO A 556 -17.94 1.03 -15.57
N TYR A 557 -17.69 -0.24 -15.29
CA TYR A 557 -17.84 -0.84 -13.97
C TYR A 557 -16.71 -0.43 -13.01
N ILE A 558 -15.45 -0.50 -13.47
CA ILE A 558 -14.28 -0.09 -12.67
C ILE A 558 -14.39 1.39 -12.28
N LYS A 559 -14.78 2.27 -13.23
CA LYS A 559 -15.04 3.69 -12.97
C LYS A 559 -16.07 3.90 -11.87
N GLN A 560 -17.14 3.11 -11.84
CA GLN A 560 -18.15 3.21 -10.79
C GLN A 560 -17.56 2.85 -9.43
N ALA A 561 -16.79 1.76 -9.33
CA ALA A 561 -16.13 1.37 -8.08
C ALA A 561 -15.10 2.42 -7.62
N VAL A 562 -14.35 3.03 -8.55
CA VAL A 562 -13.42 4.14 -8.24
C VAL A 562 -14.17 5.38 -7.73
N ARG A 563 -15.33 5.70 -8.30
CA ARG A 563 -16.18 6.80 -7.80
C ARG A 563 -16.73 6.53 -6.42
N GLU A 564 -17.09 5.29 -6.12
CA GLU A 564 -17.51 4.88 -4.76
C GLU A 564 -16.36 5.07 -3.77
N ASN A 565 -15.12 4.71 -4.15
CA ASN A 565 -13.94 4.96 -3.33
C ASN A 565 -13.75 6.46 -3.09
N ALA A 566 -13.75 7.28 -4.13
CA ALA A 566 -13.53 8.72 -4.00
C ALA A 566 -14.62 9.43 -3.16
N LYS A 567 -15.88 9.00 -3.25
CA LYS A 567 -17.02 9.67 -2.61
C LYS A 567 -17.34 9.12 -1.22
N ALA A 568 -17.19 7.81 -1.04
CA ALA A 568 -17.65 7.11 0.15
C ALA A 568 -16.56 6.29 0.85
N GLY A 569 -15.31 6.35 0.36
CA GLY A 569 -14.19 5.62 0.96
C GLY A 569 -14.26 4.09 0.80
N ILE A 570 -15.19 3.57 0.01
CA ILE A 570 -15.36 2.13 -0.16
C ILE A 570 -14.31 1.61 -1.15
N PRO A 571 -13.42 0.68 -0.77
CA PRO A 571 -12.33 0.26 -1.64
C PRO A 571 -12.83 -0.42 -2.91
N VAL A 572 -12.04 -0.36 -3.99
CA VAL A 572 -12.37 -0.99 -5.27
C VAL A 572 -12.27 -2.51 -5.16
N GLN A 573 -11.19 -3.02 -4.57
CA GLN A 573 -11.03 -4.43 -4.19
C GLN A 573 -11.44 -4.59 -2.73
N ARG A 574 -12.48 -5.41 -2.48
CA ARG A 574 -13.16 -5.52 -1.18
C ARG A 574 -13.04 -6.92 -0.61
N PRO A 575 -12.79 -7.08 0.69
CA PRO A 575 -12.94 -8.38 1.33
C PRO A 575 -14.41 -8.84 1.25
N LEU A 576 -14.64 -10.14 1.16
CA LEU A 576 -16.00 -10.69 0.98
C LEU A 576 -16.93 -10.28 2.13
N PHE A 577 -16.44 -10.27 3.38
CA PHE A 577 -17.25 -9.90 4.53
C PHE A 577 -17.77 -8.44 4.49
N MET A 578 -17.17 -7.55 3.72
CA MET A 578 -17.64 -6.16 3.62
C MET A 578 -19.11 -6.06 3.16
N HIS A 579 -19.55 -7.05 2.39
CA HIS A 579 -20.93 -7.14 1.89
C HIS A 579 -21.68 -8.40 2.33
N TYR A 580 -20.99 -9.36 2.97
CA TYR A 580 -21.55 -10.62 3.44
C TYR A 580 -21.20 -10.84 4.91
N GLU A 581 -21.50 -9.84 5.76
CA GLU A 581 -21.10 -9.75 7.16
C GLU A 581 -21.67 -10.89 8.04
N ALA A 582 -22.83 -11.46 7.67
CA ALA A 582 -23.44 -12.56 8.38
C ALA A 582 -22.77 -13.93 8.11
N ASP A 583 -21.91 -14.00 7.11
CA ASP A 583 -21.22 -15.22 6.70
C ASP A 583 -19.82 -15.29 7.33
N GLY A 584 -19.71 -16.06 8.43
CA GLY A 584 -18.47 -16.19 9.21
C GLY A 584 -17.28 -16.76 8.41
N LYS A 585 -17.50 -17.45 7.29
CA LYS A 585 -16.42 -18.00 6.45
C LYS A 585 -15.69 -16.92 5.66
N THR A 586 -16.36 -15.81 5.36
CA THR A 586 -15.81 -14.72 4.54
C THR A 586 -14.68 -13.95 5.24
N TYR A 587 -14.61 -14.03 6.55
CA TYR A 587 -13.65 -13.28 7.38
C TYR A 587 -12.19 -13.80 7.30
N ASP A 588 -12.00 -15.07 6.95
CA ASP A 588 -10.66 -15.68 6.84
C ASP A 588 -10.18 -15.87 5.39
N ILE A 589 -10.99 -15.39 4.41
CA ILE A 589 -10.63 -15.45 2.98
C ILE A 589 -9.76 -14.25 2.62
N GLN A 590 -8.51 -14.51 2.19
CA GLN A 590 -7.54 -13.48 1.83
C GLN A 590 -7.06 -13.51 0.38
N THR A 591 -7.51 -14.51 -0.42
CA THR A 591 -7.07 -14.71 -1.82
C THR A 591 -8.21 -14.64 -2.82
N GLU A 592 -9.39 -14.27 -2.35
CA GLU A 592 -10.57 -13.93 -3.15
C GLU A 592 -11.06 -12.55 -2.74
N TYR A 593 -11.59 -11.77 -3.68
CA TYR A 593 -12.09 -10.44 -3.39
C TYR A 593 -13.30 -10.08 -4.25
N LEU A 594 -14.04 -9.09 -3.80
CA LEU A 594 -15.03 -8.43 -4.64
C LEU A 594 -14.38 -7.23 -5.35
N LEU A 595 -14.46 -7.18 -6.68
CA LEU A 595 -14.24 -5.97 -7.45
C LEU A 595 -15.55 -5.19 -7.46
N GLY A 596 -15.57 -3.99 -6.83
CA GLY A 596 -16.82 -3.30 -6.56
C GLY A 596 -17.77 -4.14 -5.70
N ARG A 597 -19.08 -4.02 -5.93
CA ARG A 597 -20.11 -4.80 -5.21
C ARG A 597 -20.42 -6.13 -5.89
N ASP A 598 -20.33 -6.19 -7.22
CA ASP A 598 -21.06 -7.18 -8.00
C ASP A 598 -20.18 -8.28 -8.63
N MET A 599 -18.85 -8.16 -8.59
CA MET A 599 -17.96 -9.14 -9.22
C MET A 599 -17.05 -9.79 -8.18
N LEU A 600 -17.05 -11.12 -8.10
CA LEU A 600 -16.15 -11.91 -7.28
C LEU A 600 -15.01 -12.44 -8.14
N VAL A 601 -13.79 -12.23 -7.70
CA VAL A 601 -12.55 -12.63 -8.39
C VAL A 601 -11.74 -13.55 -7.49
N ALA A 602 -11.42 -14.74 -8.00
CA ALA A 602 -10.55 -15.72 -7.35
C ALA A 602 -9.32 -15.99 -8.23
N PRO A 603 -8.25 -15.20 -8.09
CA PRO A 603 -7.05 -15.34 -8.90
C PRO A 603 -6.36 -16.70 -8.72
N VAL A 604 -5.71 -17.17 -9.78
CA VAL A 604 -4.81 -18.33 -9.70
C VAL A 604 -3.46 -17.85 -9.20
N TYR A 605 -3.07 -18.27 -8.02
CA TYR A 605 -1.81 -17.87 -7.36
C TYR A 605 -0.91 -19.07 -7.02
N THR A 606 -1.14 -20.21 -7.66
CA THR A 606 -0.35 -21.43 -7.53
C THR A 606 0.05 -21.94 -8.92
N SER A 607 1.31 -22.29 -9.10
CA SER A 607 1.80 -22.80 -10.38
C SER A 607 1.13 -24.12 -10.77
N GLY A 608 0.75 -24.25 -12.04
CA GLY A 608 0.13 -25.46 -12.59
C GLY A 608 -1.29 -25.75 -12.11
N GLU A 609 -1.96 -24.76 -11.47
CA GLU A 609 -3.34 -24.93 -11.02
C GLU A 609 -4.30 -24.84 -12.23
N GLU A 610 -4.98 -25.94 -12.53
CA GLU A 610 -5.95 -26.06 -13.62
C GLU A 610 -7.41 -25.97 -13.14
N VAL A 611 -7.66 -26.27 -11.86
CA VAL A 611 -8.96 -26.21 -11.21
C VAL A 611 -8.86 -25.37 -9.96
N LYS A 612 -9.67 -24.32 -9.85
CA LYS A 612 -9.74 -23.44 -8.70
C LYS A 612 -10.92 -23.78 -7.82
N ARG A 613 -10.66 -23.91 -6.52
CA ARG A 613 -11.69 -23.99 -5.50
C ARG A 613 -12.02 -22.59 -5.03
N VAL A 614 -13.30 -22.17 -5.17
CA VAL A 614 -13.79 -20.83 -4.89
C VAL A 614 -14.90 -20.89 -3.86
N TYR A 615 -14.91 -19.97 -2.92
CA TYR A 615 -16.01 -19.77 -1.98
C TYR A 615 -16.94 -18.67 -2.47
N LEU A 616 -18.18 -19.01 -2.78
CA LEU A 616 -19.23 -18.06 -3.14
C LEU A 616 -20.10 -17.78 -1.91
N PRO A 617 -20.21 -16.53 -1.41
CA PRO A 617 -21.20 -16.17 -0.39
C PRO A 617 -22.63 -16.41 -0.90
N GLU A 618 -23.59 -16.45 0.04
CA GLU A 618 -25.00 -16.71 -0.30
C GLU A 618 -25.56 -15.59 -1.20
N ASP A 619 -25.67 -15.91 -2.51
CA ASP A 619 -26.21 -15.07 -3.58
C ASP A 619 -26.41 -15.95 -4.83
N GLU A 620 -26.95 -15.39 -5.94
CA GLU A 620 -26.91 -16.03 -7.27
C GLU A 620 -25.73 -15.45 -8.07
N TRP A 621 -24.75 -16.32 -8.38
CA TRP A 621 -23.52 -15.98 -9.09
C TRP A 621 -23.50 -16.54 -10.50
N VAL A 622 -23.15 -15.74 -11.48
CA VAL A 622 -22.95 -16.18 -12.86
C VAL A 622 -21.45 -16.26 -13.16
N HIS A 623 -20.98 -17.42 -13.59
CA HIS A 623 -19.60 -17.58 -14.03
C HIS A 623 -19.35 -16.81 -15.32
N LEU A 624 -18.40 -15.90 -15.31
CA LEU A 624 -18.19 -14.91 -16.40
C LEU A 624 -17.99 -15.58 -17.77
N TRP A 625 -17.27 -16.70 -17.83
CA TRP A 625 -16.85 -17.32 -19.08
C TRP A 625 -17.86 -18.31 -19.65
N THR A 626 -18.65 -18.98 -18.82
CA THR A 626 -19.61 -20.01 -19.27
C THR A 626 -21.06 -19.54 -19.24
N GLY A 627 -21.38 -18.54 -18.42
CA GLY A 627 -22.75 -18.12 -18.14
C GLY A 627 -23.52 -19.05 -17.21
N ASP A 628 -22.86 -20.07 -16.65
CA ASP A 628 -23.48 -20.98 -15.68
C ASP A 628 -23.78 -20.25 -14.35
N VAL A 629 -24.92 -20.61 -13.75
CA VAL A 629 -25.38 -19.99 -12.50
C VAL A 629 -25.08 -20.91 -11.32
N TYR A 630 -24.50 -20.33 -10.27
CA TYR A 630 -24.16 -21.00 -9.03
C TYR A 630 -24.84 -20.31 -7.85
N GLY A 631 -25.26 -21.09 -6.85
CA GLY A 631 -25.64 -20.56 -5.53
C GLY A 631 -24.44 -20.45 -4.61
N GLY A 632 -24.68 -20.00 -3.35
CA GLY A 632 -23.65 -19.92 -2.33
C GLY A 632 -23.02 -21.30 -2.00
N GLY A 633 -21.76 -21.29 -1.57
CA GLY A 633 -21.01 -22.47 -1.18
C GLY A 633 -19.65 -22.59 -1.89
N ILE A 634 -19.01 -23.75 -1.75
CA ILE A 634 -17.74 -24.03 -2.40
C ILE A 634 -18.01 -24.63 -3.78
N VAL A 635 -17.38 -24.06 -4.81
CA VAL A 635 -17.41 -24.57 -6.18
C VAL A 635 -16.00 -24.87 -6.70
N GLU A 636 -15.87 -25.81 -7.62
CA GLU A 636 -14.62 -26.10 -8.34
C GLU A 636 -14.78 -25.69 -9.79
N ILE A 637 -13.89 -24.81 -10.26
CA ILE A 637 -13.97 -24.20 -11.59
C ILE A 637 -12.68 -24.47 -12.35
N GLY A 638 -12.80 -24.92 -13.60
CA GLY A 638 -11.66 -24.98 -14.50
C GLY A 638 -11.10 -23.60 -14.79
N VAL A 639 -9.78 -23.44 -14.71
CA VAL A 639 -9.08 -22.18 -14.89
C VAL A 639 -7.97 -22.30 -15.93
N PRO A 640 -8.31 -22.58 -17.20
CA PRO A 640 -7.31 -22.61 -18.26
C PRO A 640 -6.59 -21.24 -18.34
N MET A 641 -5.36 -21.23 -18.85
CA MET A 641 -4.55 -20.02 -18.94
C MET A 641 -5.33 -18.91 -19.67
N GLY A 642 -5.34 -17.72 -19.08
CA GLY A 642 -6.07 -16.56 -19.58
C GLY A 642 -7.52 -16.44 -19.08
N PHE A 643 -8.03 -17.40 -18.32
CA PHE A 643 -9.40 -17.43 -17.82
C PHE A 643 -9.46 -17.73 -16.31
N PRO A 644 -9.21 -16.75 -15.45
CA PRO A 644 -9.32 -16.91 -14.00
C PRO A 644 -10.78 -17.17 -13.58
N ALA A 645 -10.98 -17.73 -12.38
CA ALA A 645 -12.31 -17.91 -11.83
C ALA A 645 -12.90 -16.55 -11.43
N VAL A 646 -13.88 -16.09 -12.23
CA VAL A 646 -14.58 -14.82 -12.03
C VAL A 646 -16.08 -15.03 -12.13
N PHE A 647 -16.78 -14.45 -11.17
CA PHE A 647 -18.23 -14.52 -11.09
C PHE A 647 -18.81 -13.13 -10.95
N TYR A 648 -20.04 -12.94 -11.40
CA TYR A 648 -20.77 -11.72 -11.10
C TYR A 648 -22.16 -12.03 -10.55
N ARG A 649 -22.71 -11.12 -9.76
CA ARG A 649 -24.06 -11.25 -9.20
C ARG A 649 -25.09 -11.16 -10.32
N LYS A 650 -25.99 -12.13 -10.38
CA LYS A 650 -27.05 -12.21 -11.41
C LYS A 650 -27.97 -10.97 -11.39
N GLU A 651 -28.19 -10.36 -10.23
CA GLU A 651 -29.01 -9.16 -10.08
C GLU A 651 -28.25 -7.85 -10.29
N SER A 652 -27.02 -7.90 -10.81
CA SER A 652 -26.25 -6.70 -11.08
C SER A 652 -26.86 -5.85 -12.18
N SER A 653 -26.87 -4.53 -11.99
CA SER A 653 -27.23 -3.58 -13.06
C SER A 653 -26.24 -3.62 -14.24
N TYR A 654 -25.06 -4.21 -14.04
CA TYR A 654 -24.02 -4.42 -15.06
C TYR A 654 -24.09 -5.81 -15.73
N ASP A 655 -25.10 -6.66 -15.40
CA ASP A 655 -25.29 -7.96 -16.05
C ASP A 655 -25.18 -7.91 -17.59
N PRO A 656 -25.78 -6.93 -18.30
CA PRO A 656 -25.63 -6.85 -19.77
C PRO A 656 -24.16 -6.68 -20.21
N LEU A 657 -23.38 -5.87 -19.50
CA LEU A 657 -21.94 -5.67 -19.77
C LEU A 657 -21.16 -6.94 -19.55
N PHE A 658 -21.35 -7.59 -18.40
CA PHE A 658 -20.63 -8.81 -18.03
C PHE A 658 -20.97 -9.96 -18.96
N CYS A 659 -22.26 -10.13 -19.29
CA CYS A 659 -22.73 -11.11 -20.25
C CYS A 659 -22.14 -10.88 -21.66
N GLU A 660 -22.04 -9.63 -22.14
CA GLU A 660 -21.41 -9.31 -23.43
C GLU A 660 -19.93 -9.71 -23.43
N ILE A 661 -19.18 -9.38 -22.36
CA ILE A 661 -17.77 -9.75 -22.22
C ILE A 661 -17.62 -11.28 -22.20
N GLY A 662 -18.38 -11.98 -21.38
CA GLY A 662 -18.36 -13.44 -21.31
C GLY A 662 -18.62 -14.11 -22.63
N ASN A 663 -19.70 -13.74 -23.31
CA ASN A 663 -20.11 -14.29 -24.61
C ASN A 663 -19.06 -14.08 -25.71
N ARG A 664 -18.34 -12.96 -25.71
CA ARG A 664 -17.29 -12.66 -26.68
C ARG A 664 -16.14 -13.67 -26.63
N TYR A 665 -15.82 -14.21 -25.43
CA TYR A 665 -14.69 -15.10 -25.21
C TYR A 665 -15.07 -16.54 -24.85
N GLN A 666 -16.36 -16.86 -24.71
CA GLN A 666 -16.86 -18.18 -24.35
C GLN A 666 -16.31 -19.30 -25.25
N ALA A 667 -16.22 -19.08 -26.56
CA ALA A 667 -15.72 -20.06 -27.50
C ALA A 667 -14.21 -20.40 -27.31
N ARG A 668 -13.46 -19.55 -26.61
CA ARG A 668 -12.05 -19.76 -26.27
C ARG A 668 -11.88 -20.42 -24.91
N PHE A 669 -12.91 -20.45 -24.08
CA PHE A 669 -12.93 -21.16 -22.81
C PHE A 669 -13.11 -22.66 -23.09
N SER A 670 -12.01 -23.40 -23.12
CA SER A 670 -12.01 -24.86 -23.26
C SER A 670 -11.30 -25.47 -22.07
N PHE A 671 -12.03 -26.30 -21.33
CA PHE A 671 -11.51 -27.05 -20.19
C PHE A 671 -11.64 -28.55 -20.43
#